data_4204dc0c387ce6ab655582972df7d017
#
_entry.id   4204dc0c387ce6ab655582972df7d017
#
_cell.length_a   1.000
_cell.length_b   1.000
_cell.length_c   1.000
_cell.angle_alpha   90.00
_cell.angle_beta   90.00
_cell.angle_gamma   90.00
#
_symmetry.space_group_name_H-M   'P 1'
#
loop_
_entity.id
_entity.type
_entity.pdbx_description
1 polymer ?
#
loop_
_entity_poly.entity_id
_entity_poly.type
_entity_poly.pdbx_seq_one_letter_code
_entity_poly.pdbx_strand_id
1 'polypeptide(L)'
;MVSHTRSVSSRSRSARSGGAGSNRSNASHSAPKPQNHGSHRANGPQKKQNKRKHLVLKWALGIFAALLAAGIGLFAYMYITTEIPEPEKFALAEKTTVYYADGTTEIGSYAEQNREIIDCAVLPDYVGNAIVASEDRSFYTNKGIDLYGIARALYTNLTTGSRQGGSTITQQYAERYYLGETTSYSGKLREAFLAIKIAQAQDKSQVLCNYMNTIYLGRGAYGIQAAAKAYFNKNASDLTLSEAAMLAGIIPAPSSWDPAVNQEQAEKRYDRVLSIMKEDGYITAQEKKEAQFPAVAEMQQSNQMAGANGYLLTTVKNELVNSKAFTADDLETGGYKIVTTLDKDMQDEIQQVGDTRPEGMPESIQVGGIAVDQKTGSVKAMYAGNDYLTKQLNNATQATFEPGSTMKPFGLLGAAQEGVNFNTIFNGNSGLTFETTPGTTAQVPNALNTNYGYINLYQATANSVNTVFMEVNKHLGAANLAKIAHQAGIEEDIAEDTTYNILGINGITVWDLAQGHSTIANDGVKNTLHIVDTVLTSDGSKELYKTAQENQQVFDANDCHLVQKAMQGTTTYGTAAGVSTRLGRQVAGKSGTANDEKAASFVGYTPQLLNVWAIWNPAEDGSAQEVPSFAGYGVSSTGYPSHLFEEFMSLALQNQEVLTFTEPTDNGKIGGPDGTWGTGAQKTQTRQSQEAPKVEENTEQTTPDPTQNSDQNSAGNGDGGNSGDGGDSGNNGGDNSGDGGNGGNSSGDNSGDDQSNGAQ
;
A
#
# COMPACT_ATOMS: atom_id res chain seq x y z
N MET A 1 22.04 1.87 -7.00
CA MET A 1 23.06 0.82 -7.25
C MET A 1 22.89 -0.24 -6.17
N VAL A 2 22.11 -1.27 -6.41
CA VAL A 2 22.12 -2.48 -5.57
C VAL A 2 21.96 -3.66 -6.51
N SER A 3 23.02 -4.47 -6.57
CA SER A 3 23.11 -5.67 -7.40
C SER A 3 22.33 -6.80 -6.74
N HIS A 4 21.31 -7.32 -7.40
CA HIS A 4 20.68 -8.60 -7.04
C HIS A 4 21.47 -9.77 -7.65
N THR A 5 22.23 -10.45 -6.82
CA THR A 5 22.78 -11.78 -7.12
C THR A 5 21.68 -12.83 -6.88
N ARG A 6 21.18 -13.44 -7.93
CA ARG A 6 20.35 -14.64 -7.86
C ARG A 6 21.23 -15.86 -7.63
N SER A 7 21.06 -16.54 -6.51
CA SER A 7 21.62 -17.86 -6.25
C SER A 7 20.82 -18.92 -7.00
N VAL A 8 21.50 -19.66 -7.86
CA VAL A 8 20.97 -20.86 -8.54
C VAL A 8 21.21 -22.05 -7.63
N SER A 9 20.16 -22.67 -7.11
CA SER A 9 20.26 -23.94 -6.40
C SER A 9 20.32 -25.11 -7.40
N SER A 10 21.47 -25.75 -7.46
CA SER A 10 21.70 -27.01 -8.20
C SER A 10 21.19 -28.21 -7.38
N ARG A 11 20.20 -28.90 -7.86
CA ARG A 11 19.83 -30.23 -7.36
C ARG A 11 20.76 -31.30 -7.98
N SER A 12 21.63 -31.86 -7.18
CA SER A 12 22.42 -33.07 -7.45
C SER A 12 21.51 -34.30 -7.46
N ARG A 13 21.53 -35.06 -8.56
CA ARG A 13 21.08 -36.45 -8.57
C ARG A 13 22.30 -37.37 -8.57
N SER A 14 22.41 -38.15 -7.53
CA SER A 14 23.38 -39.19 -7.34
C SER A 14 23.23 -40.34 -8.37
N ALA A 15 24.32 -40.63 -9.04
CA ALA A 15 24.47 -41.87 -9.83
C ALA A 15 25.05 -42.98 -8.94
N ARG A 16 24.50 -44.19 -9.06
CA ARG A 16 25.12 -45.41 -8.55
C ARG A 16 25.80 -46.16 -9.71
N SER A 17 27.04 -46.50 -9.44
CA SER A 17 27.99 -47.22 -10.21
C SER A 17 27.75 -48.75 -10.26
N GLY A 18 28.27 -49.38 -11.27
CA GLY A 18 28.65 -50.80 -11.38
C GLY A 18 28.50 -51.28 -12.81
N GLY A 19 29.43 -51.69 -13.52
CA GLY A 19 30.72 -52.28 -13.37
C GLY A 19 31.02 -53.09 -14.60
N ALA A 20 32.13 -52.83 -15.24
CA ALA A 20 33.10 -53.67 -15.88
C ALA A 20 32.75 -54.76 -16.95
N GLY A 21 33.49 -54.69 -18.05
CA GLY A 21 34.03 -55.86 -18.78
C GLY A 21 33.85 -55.77 -20.27
N SER A 22 34.72 -55.29 -21.04
CA SER A 22 35.89 -55.71 -21.76
C SER A 22 35.63 -56.67 -22.96
N ASN A 23 36.14 -56.22 -24.06
CA ASN A 23 36.92 -56.91 -25.12
C ASN A 23 36.25 -57.58 -26.30
N ARG A 24 36.54 -56.98 -27.42
CA ARG A 24 37.30 -57.46 -28.59
C ARG A 24 36.72 -58.57 -29.46
N SER A 25 36.69 -58.27 -30.69
CA SER A 25 37.40 -58.77 -31.86
C SER A 25 36.57 -59.59 -32.89
N ASN A 26 36.63 -59.04 -34.08
CA ASN A 26 36.87 -59.64 -35.41
C ASN A 26 36.41 -61.10 -35.71
N ALA A 27 35.70 -61.22 -36.78
CA ALA A 27 36.21 -61.83 -38.04
C ALA A 27 35.09 -62.51 -38.86
N SER A 28 34.96 -61.96 -40.05
CA SER A 28 34.70 -62.64 -41.31
C SER A 28 34.44 -64.19 -41.32
N HIS A 29 33.42 -64.62 -42.06
CA HIS A 29 33.58 -65.48 -43.26
C HIS A 29 32.24 -65.98 -43.83
N SER A 30 32.07 -65.70 -45.14
CA SER A 30 31.72 -66.59 -46.22
C SER A 30 30.40 -67.42 -46.22
N ALA A 31 29.65 -67.12 -47.27
CA ALA A 31 28.55 -67.95 -47.81
C ALA A 31 28.94 -69.45 -48.10
N PRO A 32 27.95 -70.32 -48.33
CA PRO A 32 27.41 -70.45 -49.69
C PRO A 32 25.89 -70.76 -49.79
N LYS A 33 25.37 -70.51 -51.01
CA LYS A 33 24.15 -71.13 -51.57
C LYS A 33 24.36 -72.58 -51.82
N PRO A 34 23.29 -73.45 -51.96
CA PRO A 34 22.51 -73.46 -53.18
C PRO A 34 20.98 -73.90 -53.06
N GLN A 35 20.35 -73.68 -54.18
CA GLN A 35 19.33 -74.40 -54.95
C GLN A 35 17.91 -74.71 -54.45
N ASN A 36 17.00 -74.06 -55.16
CA ASN A 36 15.86 -74.54 -55.94
C ASN A 36 14.96 -75.66 -55.38
N HIS A 37 13.68 -75.38 -55.29
CA HIS A 37 12.59 -75.96 -56.10
C HIS A 37 11.19 -75.45 -55.71
N GLY A 38 10.36 -75.14 -56.71
CA GLY A 38 8.96 -75.48 -56.68
C GLY A 38 7.97 -74.28 -56.55
N SER A 39 7.53 -73.87 -57.71
CA SER A 39 6.31 -73.14 -57.98
C SER A 39 5.09 -73.38 -57.07
N HIS A 40 4.42 -72.29 -56.65
CA HIS A 40 2.95 -72.20 -56.77
C HIS A 40 2.51 -70.72 -56.72
N ARG A 41 1.80 -70.33 -57.80
CA ARG A 41 1.05 -69.05 -57.90
C ARG A 41 -0.04 -68.95 -56.82
N ALA A 42 -0.07 -67.86 -56.09
CA ALA A 42 -1.31 -67.38 -55.51
C ALA A 42 -1.37 -65.83 -55.61
N ASN A 43 -2.39 -65.39 -56.30
CA ASN A 43 -2.72 -63.97 -56.50
C ASN A 43 -2.94 -63.20 -55.18
N GLY A 44 -2.15 -62.19 -54.96
CA GLY A 44 -2.39 -61.23 -53.85
C GLY A 44 -3.31 -60.06 -54.28
N PRO A 45 -4.14 -59.52 -53.41
CA PRO A 45 -4.95 -58.36 -53.75
C PRO A 45 -4.17 -57.05 -53.52
N GLN A 46 -3.61 -56.52 -54.59
CA GLN A 46 -3.24 -55.07 -54.61
C GLN A 46 -4.46 -54.25 -54.90
N LYS A 47 -4.58 -53.14 -54.14
CA LYS A 47 -5.52 -51.99 -54.28
C LYS A 47 -6.65 -51.89 -53.23
N LYS A 48 -6.28 -51.62 -51.97
CA LYS A 48 -7.20 -50.96 -51.03
C LYS A 48 -6.61 -49.75 -50.27
N GLN A 49 -5.33 -49.43 -50.42
CA GLN A 49 -4.68 -48.35 -49.65
C GLN A 49 -4.90 -46.93 -50.23
N ASN A 50 -5.18 -46.77 -51.53
CA ASN A 50 -5.34 -45.44 -52.12
C ASN A 50 -6.75 -44.83 -51.90
N LYS A 51 -7.79 -45.61 -51.71
CA LYS A 51 -9.14 -45.08 -51.52
C LYS A 51 -9.32 -44.41 -50.14
N ARG A 52 -8.65 -44.89 -49.07
CA ARG A 52 -8.72 -44.28 -47.73
C ARG A 52 -7.97 -42.94 -47.69
N LYS A 53 -6.81 -42.80 -48.34
CA LYS A 53 -6.09 -41.50 -48.39
C LYS A 53 -6.88 -40.41 -49.12
N HIS A 54 -7.56 -40.75 -50.21
CA HIS A 54 -8.43 -39.79 -50.91
C HIS A 54 -9.71 -39.44 -50.14
N LEU A 55 -10.23 -40.35 -49.30
CA LEU A 55 -11.37 -40.10 -48.46
C LEU A 55 -11.00 -39.16 -47.31
N VAL A 56 -9.86 -39.40 -46.61
CA VAL A 56 -9.33 -38.53 -45.56
C VAL A 56 -9.02 -37.12 -46.11
N LEU A 57 -8.42 -37.02 -47.32
CA LEU A 57 -8.15 -35.74 -47.95
C LEU A 57 -9.46 -34.99 -48.30
N LYS A 58 -10.50 -35.68 -48.76
CA LYS A 58 -11.81 -35.06 -49.03
C LYS A 58 -12.48 -34.56 -47.76
N TRP A 59 -12.41 -35.30 -46.65
CA TRP A 59 -12.91 -34.87 -45.35
C TRP A 59 -12.09 -33.71 -44.81
N ALA A 60 -10.76 -33.73 -44.92
CA ALA A 60 -9.91 -32.60 -44.51
C ALA A 60 -10.19 -31.34 -45.34
N LEU A 61 -10.39 -31.47 -46.65
CA LEU A 61 -10.81 -30.36 -47.52
C LEU A 61 -12.22 -29.88 -47.19
N GLY A 62 -13.16 -30.78 -46.87
CA GLY A 62 -14.52 -30.41 -46.45
C GLY A 62 -14.54 -29.69 -45.12
N ILE A 63 -13.79 -30.14 -44.13
CA ILE A 63 -13.63 -29.48 -42.83
C ILE A 63 -12.96 -28.11 -43.04
N PHE A 64 -11.90 -28.04 -43.84
CA PHE A 64 -11.25 -26.77 -44.16
C PHE A 64 -12.19 -25.77 -44.85
N ALA A 65 -12.99 -26.22 -45.82
CA ALA A 65 -13.98 -25.37 -46.47
C ALA A 65 -15.10 -24.94 -45.54
N ALA A 66 -15.55 -25.79 -44.61
CA ALA A 66 -16.53 -25.44 -43.58
C ALA A 66 -15.97 -24.44 -42.58
N LEU A 67 -14.72 -24.62 -42.13
CA LEU A 67 -14.04 -23.64 -41.24
C LEU A 67 -13.81 -22.31 -41.95
N LEU A 68 -13.45 -22.32 -43.23
CA LEU A 68 -13.32 -21.10 -44.03
C LEU A 68 -14.65 -20.38 -44.19
N ALA A 69 -15.74 -21.11 -44.49
CA ALA A 69 -17.08 -20.54 -44.60
C ALA A 69 -17.58 -19.97 -43.26
N ALA A 70 -17.33 -20.69 -42.16
CA ALA A 70 -17.63 -20.21 -40.81
C ALA A 70 -16.80 -18.94 -40.46
N GLY A 71 -15.52 -18.94 -40.83
CA GLY A 71 -14.65 -17.75 -40.66
C GLY A 71 -15.13 -16.54 -41.47
N ILE A 72 -15.53 -16.73 -42.73
CA ILE A 72 -16.12 -15.67 -43.57
C ILE A 72 -17.46 -15.19 -42.98
N GLY A 73 -18.30 -16.10 -42.49
CA GLY A 73 -19.57 -15.77 -41.87
C GLY A 73 -19.39 -14.94 -40.58
N LEU A 74 -18.44 -15.35 -39.73
CA LEU A 74 -18.08 -14.61 -38.52
C LEU A 74 -17.48 -13.24 -38.85
N PHE A 75 -16.60 -13.17 -39.86
CA PHE A 75 -16.04 -11.91 -40.33
C PHE A 75 -17.15 -10.96 -40.80
N ALA A 76 -18.06 -11.44 -41.65
CA ALA A 76 -19.19 -10.61 -42.15
C ALA A 76 -20.11 -10.16 -41.02
N TYR A 77 -20.40 -11.06 -40.06
CA TYR A 77 -21.19 -10.72 -38.86
C TYR A 77 -20.52 -9.60 -38.05
N MET A 78 -19.26 -9.80 -37.64
CA MET A 78 -18.50 -8.80 -36.87
C MET A 78 -18.37 -7.47 -37.62
N TYR A 79 -18.11 -7.53 -38.94
CA TYR A 79 -18.00 -6.33 -39.77
C TYR A 79 -19.31 -5.55 -39.83
N ILE A 80 -20.46 -6.21 -39.99
CA ILE A 80 -21.78 -5.57 -40.07
C ILE A 80 -22.17 -4.97 -38.71
N THR A 81 -21.94 -5.70 -37.63
CA THR A 81 -22.36 -5.33 -36.27
C THR A 81 -21.45 -4.30 -35.59
N THR A 82 -20.23 -4.07 -36.09
CA THR A 82 -19.34 -3.04 -35.55
C THR A 82 -19.71 -1.70 -36.19
N GLU A 83 -20.29 -0.77 -35.46
CA GLU A 83 -20.57 0.59 -35.89
C GLU A 83 -19.39 1.50 -35.54
N ILE A 84 -19.16 2.56 -36.36
CA ILE A 84 -18.23 3.63 -36.02
C ILE A 84 -19.01 4.62 -35.15
N PRO A 85 -18.69 4.79 -33.87
CA PRO A 85 -19.37 5.76 -33.00
C PRO A 85 -19.19 7.19 -33.52
N GLU A 86 -20.13 8.07 -33.21
CA GLU A 86 -20.04 9.49 -33.63
C GLU A 86 -18.90 10.20 -32.88
N PRO A 87 -18.02 10.94 -33.56
CA PRO A 87 -16.86 11.61 -33.00
C PRO A 87 -17.20 12.63 -31.88
N GLU A 88 -18.37 13.23 -31.95
CA GLU A 88 -18.79 14.30 -31.02
C GLU A 88 -18.96 13.86 -29.58
N LYS A 89 -19.21 12.57 -29.33
CA LYS A 89 -19.35 12.04 -27.97
C LYS A 89 -18.02 11.91 -27.22
N PHE A 90 -16.89 11.90 -27.89
CA PHE A 90 -15.56 11.70 -27.31
C PHE A 90 -14.69 12.96 -27.26
N ALA A 91 -15.12 14.04 -27.91
CA ALA A 91 -14.47 15.34 -27.82
C ALA A 91 -14.59 15.97 -26.41
N LEU A 92 -15.48 15.44 -25.60
CA LEU A 92 -15.69 15.79 -24.20
C LEU A 92 -15.27 14.61 -23.31
N ALA A 93 -14.00 14.21 -23.32
CA ALA A 93 -13.50 13.35 -22.26
C ALA A 93 -13.69 14.14 -20.95
N GLU A 94 -14.72 13.78 -20.22
CA GLU A 94 -15.02 14.40 -18.95
C GLU A 94 -13.95 14.02 -17.94
N LYS A 95 -13.57 14.98 -17.09
CA LYS A 95 -12.60 14.82 -16.02
C LYS A 95 -13.10 13.79 -15.02
N THR A 96 -12.35 12.73 -14.72
CA THR A 96 -12.66 11.85 -13.60
C THR A 96 -12.44 12.60 -12.30
N THR A 97 -13.51 12.74 -11.54
CA THR A 97 -13.51 13.52 -10.29
C THR A 97 -13.80 12.63 -9.10
N VAL A 98 -13.02 12.82 -8.03
CA VAL A 98 -13.13 12.11 -6.76
C VAL A 98 -13.82 13.00 -5.74
N TYR A 99 -14.84 12.45 -5.09
CA TYR A 99 -15.70 13.15 -4.13
C TYR A 99 -15.61 12.51 -2.75
N TYR A 100 -15.84 13.32 -1.72
CA TYR A 100 -16.14 12.82 -0.38
C TYR A 100 -17.43 11.97 -0.36
N ALA A 101 -17.72 11.36 0.77
CA ALA A 101 -18.86 10.46 0.96
C ALA A 101 -20.23 11.12 0.67
N ASP A 102 -20.31 12.47 0.73
CA ASP A 102 -21.51 13.22 0.36
C ASP A 102 -21.80 13.19 -1.17
N GLY A 103 -20.84 12.73 -1.97
CA GLY A 103 -20.93 12.65 -3.43
C GLY A 103 -21.00 14.01 -4.13
N THR A 104 -20.73 15.11 -3.43
CA THR A 104 -20.83 16.49 -3.94
C THR A 104 -19.61 17.35 -3.69
N THR A 105 -18.93 17.16 -2.57
CA THR A 105 -17.70 17.87 -2.23
C THR A 105 -16.51 17.20 -2.91
N GLU A 106 -15.82 17.93 -3.77
CA GLU A 106 -14.68 17.42 -4.54
C GLU A 106 -13.42 17.33 -3.66
N ILE A 107 -12.74 16.18 -3.70
CA ILE A 107 -11.38 15.99 -3.18
C ILE A 107 -10.35 16.47 -4.21
N GLY A 108 -10.59 16.13 -5.47
CA GLY A 108 -9.73 16.44 -6.60
C GLY A 108 -10.09 15.59 -7.82
N SER A 109 -9.19 15.53 -8.80
CA SER A 109 -9.45 14.78 -10.04
C SER A 109 -8.19 14.15 -10.60
N TYR A 110 -8.38 13.09 -11.40
CA TYR A 110 -7.33 12.53 -12.23
C TYR A 110 -7.34 13.25 -13.56
N ALA A 111 -6.18 13.75 -13.95
CA ALA A 111 -5.90 14.53 -15.14
C ALA A 111 -6.56 15.94 -15.19
N GLU A 112 -5.73 16.97 -15.20
CA GLU A 112 -5.97 18.08 -16.12
C GLU A 112 -5.75 17.52 -17.51
N GLN A 113 -6.82 17.15 -18.24
CA GLN A 113 -6.69 16.87 -19.66
C GLN A 113 -6.38 18.18 -20.36
N ASN A 114 -5.11 18.51 -20.45
CA ASN A 114 -4.64 19.52 -21.36
C ASN A 114 -4.77 18.94 -22.78
N ARG A 115 -6.00 18.98 -23.32
CA ARG A 115 -6.26 18.64 -24.72
C ARG A 115 -6.59 19.91 -25.48
N GLU A 116 -5.80 20.19 -26.47
CA GLU A 116 -6.06 21.26 -27.42
C GLU A 116 -6.03 20.66 -28.84
N ILE A 117 -7.22 20.57 -29.44
CA ILE A 117 -7.38 20.02 -30.79
C ILE A 117 -6.93 21.07 -31.82
N ILE A 118 -6.03 20.69 -32.70
CA ILE A 118 -5.50 21.55 -33.74
C ILE A 118 -5.79 20.97 -35.12
N ASP A 119 -5.85 21.86 -36.12
CA ASP A 119 -5.77 21.46 -37.50
C ASP A 119 -4.32 21.05 -37.83
N CYS A 120 -4.13 19.76 -38.15
CA CYS A 120 -2.78 19.23 -38.40
C CYS A 120 -2.14 19.77 -39.71
N ALA A 121 -2.88 20.49 -40.53
CA ALA A 121 -2.33 21.19 -41.71
C ALA A 121 -1.31 22.28 -41.32
N VAL A 122 -1.33 22.74 -40.06
CA VAL A 122 -0.34 23.72 -39.56
C VAL A 122 0.98 23.06 -39.09
N LEU A 123 1.00 21.73 -38.99
CA LEU A 123 2.18 21.00 -38.48
C LEU A 123 3.20 20.80 -39.60
N PRO A 124 4.51 20.88 -39.28
CA PRO A 124 5.55 20.40 -40.18
C PRO A 124 5.40 18.89 -40.47
N ASP A 125 5.64 18.49 -41.74
CA ASP A 125 5.49 17.11 -42.20
C ASP A 125 6.27 16.08 -41.33
N TYR A 126 7.43 16.48 -40.81
CA TYR A 126 8.25 15.58 -39.98
C TYR A 126 7.60 15.22 -38.65
N VAL A 127 6.61 15.97 -38.16
CA VAL A 127 5.89 15.62 -36.89
C VAL A 127 5.08 14.35 -37.11
N GLY A 128 4.24 14.31 -38.13
CA GLY A 128 3.47 13.12 -38.49
C GLY A 128 4.37 11.95 -38.89
N ASN A 129 5.44 12.23 -39.65
CA ASN A 129 6.39 11.21 -40.11
C ASN A 129 7.18 10.60 -38.97
N ALA A 130 7.54 11.33 -37.90
CA ALA A 130 8.19 10.81 -36.72
C ALA A 130 7.28 9.80 -35.98
N ILE A 131 5.99 10.12 -35.88
CA ILE A 131 4.99 9.24 -35.25
C ILE A 131 4.81 7.96 -36.08
N VAL A 132 4.68 8.09 -37.40
CA VAL A 132 4.59 6.96 -38.34
C VAL A 132 5.83 6.08 -38.25
N ALA A 133 7.02 6.67 -38.18
CA ALA A 133 8.29 5.95 -38.03
C ALA A 133 8.39 5.19 -36.67
N SER A 134 7.86 5.79 -35.58
CA SER A 134 7.84 5.16 -34.28
C SER A 134 6.87 4.00 -34.18
N GLU A 135 5.61 4.21 -34.60
CA GLU A 135 4.47 3.38 -34.27
C GLU A 135 4.05 2.43 -35.39
N ASP A 136 4.03 2.89 -36.66
CA ASP A 136 3.49 2.10 -37.76
C ASP A 136 4.13 2.48 -39.13
N ARG A 137 5.27 1.89 -39.44
CA ARG A 137 5.98 2.11 -40.71
C ARG A 137 5.14 1.76 -41.96
N SER A 138 4.12 0.90 -41.78
CA SER A 138 3.22 0.49 -42.85
C SER A 138 2.00 1.40 -42.99
N PHE A 139 1.88 2.44 -42.15
CA PHE A 139 0.69 3.26 -42.03
C PHE A 139 0.10 3.70 -43.37
N TYR A 140 0.90 4.30 -44.24
CA TYR A 140 0.42 4.82 -45.54
C TYR A 140 0.03 3.72 -46.55
N THR A 141 0.43 2.48 -46.32
CA THR A 141 0.19 1.33 -47.23
C THR A 141 -0.80 0.33 -46.70
N ASN A 142 -0.97 0.20 -45.37
CA ASN A 142 -1.93 -0.73 -44.76
C ASN A 142 -3.38 -0.23 -44.92
N LYS A 143 -4.34 -1.17 -44.71
CA LYS A 143 -5.78 -0.90 -44.76
C LYS A 143 -6.43 -0.95 -43.40
N GLY A 144 -5.81 -0.33 -42.38
CA GLY A 144 -6.26 -0.28 -40.99
C GLY A 144 -5.60 -1.33 -40.11
N ILE A 145 -5.17 -2.46 -40.67
CA ILE A 145 -4.42 -3.52 -39.98
C ILE A 145 -3.18 -3.93 -40.77
N ASP A 146 -2.13 -4.36 -40.06
CA ASP A 146 -0.91 -4.94 -40.69
C ASP A 146 -0.77 -6.42 -40.30
N LEU A 147 -1.30 -7.31 -41.15
CA LEU A 147 -1.23 -8.75 -40.93
C LEU A 147 0.22 -9.29 -40.91
N TYR A 148 1.12 -8.67 -41.69
CA TYR A 148 2.53 -9.04 -41.71
C TYR A 148 3.24 -8.60 -40.42
N GLY A 149 2.97 -7.39 -39.96
CA GLY A 149 3.45 -6.86 -38.68
C GLY A 149 2.98 -7.71 -37.48
N ILE A 150 1.71 -8.11 -37.47
CA ILE A 150 1.15 -9.02 -36.45
C ILE A 150 1.87 -10.37 -36.47
N ALA A 151 2.04 -10.99 -37.65
CA ALA A 151 2.74 -12.28 -37.77
C ALA A 151 4.21 -12.16 -37.33
N ARG A 152 4.91 -11.09 -37.71
CA ARG A 152 6.29 -10.82 -37.29
C ARG A 152 6.38 -10.63 -35.78
N ALA A 153 5.51 -9.82 -35.17
CA ALA A 153 5.48 -9.59 -33.75
C ALA A 153 5.23 -10.89 -32.96
N LEU A 154 4.28 -11.71 -33.41
CA LEU A 154 4.01 -13.02 -32.82
C LEU A 154 5.23 -13.95 -32.88
N TYR A 155 5.89 -14.01 -34.05
CA TYR A 155 7.12 -14.81 -34.21
C TYR A 155 8.24 -14.33 -33.28
N THR A 156 8.48 -13.01 -33.23
CA THR A 156 9.53 -12.42 -32.38
C THR A 156 9.23 -12.65 -30.88
N ASN A 157 7.99 -12.44 -30.45
CA ASN A 157 7.58 -12.64 -29.06
C ASN A 157 7.73 -14.11 -28.62
N LEU A 158 7.44 -15.06 -29.52
CA LEU A 158 7.59 -16.50 -29.25
C LEU A 158 9.06 -16.96 -29.24
N THR A 159 9.92 -16.34 -30.08
CA THR A 159 11.30 -16.82 -30.27
C THR A 159 12.33 -16.10 -29.41
N THR A 160 12.10 -14.83 -29.06
CA THR A 160 13.08 -14.00 -28.34
C THR A 160 12.65 -13.64 -26.94
N GLY A 161 11.38 -13.89 -26.56
CA GLY A 161 10.81 -13.47 -25.29
C GLY A 161 10.65 -11.94 -25.14
N SER A 162 10.96 -11.17 -26.19
CA SER A 162 10.76 -9.72 -26.22
C SER A 162 9.33 -9.38 -26.59
N ARG A 163 8.73 -8.38 -25.94
CA ARG A 163 7.39 -7.87 -26.33
C ARG A 163 7.54 -6.87 -27.48
N GLN A 164 7.20 -7.31 -28.68
CA GLN A 164 7.09 -6.44 -29.86
C GLN A 164 5.62 -6.21 -30.18
N GLY A 165 5.19 -4.93 -30.25
CA GLY A 165 3.86 -4.55 -30.70
C GLY A 165 3.68 -4.71 -32.22
N GLY A 166 2.49 -5.08 -32.65
CA GLY A 166 2.10 -5.19 -34.05
C GLY A 166 0.82 -4.43 -34.39
N SER A 167 0.34 -3.55 -33.50
CA SER A 167 -0.83 -2.71 -33.73
C SER A 167 -0.49 -1.54 -34.63
N THR A 168 -1.40 -1.20 -35.57
CA THR A 168 -1.26 -0.04 -36.45
C THR A 168 -1.72 1.24 -35.75
N ILE A 169 -1.34 2.43 -36.28
CA ILE A 169 -1.87 3.74 -35.83
C ILE A 169 -3.40 3.74 -35.88
N THR A 170 -4.00 3.16 -36.93
CA THR A 170 -5.46 3.11 -37.06
C THR A 170 -6.09 2.22 -35.96
N GLN A 171 -5.44 1.12 -35.55
CA GLN A 171 -5.88 0.30 -34.46
C GLN A 171 -5.74 1.02 -33.11
N GLN A 172 -4.62 1.67 -32.86
CA GLN A 172 -4.42 2.46 -31.64
C GLN A 172 -5.42 3.62 -31.55
N TYR A 173 -5.72 4.28 -32.70
CA TYR A 173 -6.76 5.29 -32.76
C TYR A 173 -8.14 4.72 -32.48
N ALA A 174 -8.47 3.55 -33.04
CA ALA A 174 -9.74 2.85 -32.78
C ALA A 174 -9.87 2.45 -31.31
N GLU A 175 -8.82 1.92 -30.71
CA GLU A 175 -8.77 1.50 -29.31
C GLU A 175 -8.98 2.70 -28.38
N ARG A 176 -8.14 3.70 -28.50
CA ARG A 176 -8.09 4.85 -27.57
C ARG A 176 -9.26 5.82 -27.73
N TYR A 177 -9.78 5.94 -28.94
CA TYR A 177 -10.82 6.93 -29.25
C TYR A 177 -12.25 6.36 -29.18
N TYR A 178 -12.43 5.06 -29.42
CA TYR A 178 -13.77 4.48 -29.54
C TYR A 178 -14.10 3.35 -28.59
N LEU A 179 -13.12 2.66 -28.03
CA LEU A 179 -13.35 1.42 -27.28
C LEU A 179 -12.85 1.45 -25.84
N GLY A 180 -11.98 2.41 -25.47
CA GLY A 180 -11.17 2.29 -24.26
C GLY A 180 -10.12 1.17 -24.40
N GLU A 181 -9.22 1.01 -23.44
CA GLU A 181 -8.23 -0.08 -23.46
C GLU A 181 -8.87 -1.45 -23.44
N THR A 182 -8.53 -2.28 -24.43
CA THR A 182 -9.06 -3.64 -24.56
C THR A 182 -7.99 -4.68 -24.30
N THR A 183 -8.06 -5.34 -23.15
CA THR A 183 -7.13 -6.42 -22.76
C THR A 183 -7.60 -7.80 -23.20
N SER A 184 -8.86 -7.96 -23.62
CA SER A 184 -9.45 -9.23 -24.03
C SER A 184 -9.22 -9.54 -25.51
N TYR A 185 -9.13 -10.83 -25.87
CA TYR A 185 -9.05 -11.26 -27.27
C TYR A 185 -10.26 -10.81 -28.11
N SER A 186 -11.45 -10.78 -27.52
CA SER A 186 -12.66 -10.28 -28.18
C SER A 186 -12.60 -8.76 -28.41
N GLY A 187 -12.05 -8.01 -27.46
CA GLY A 187 -11.80 -6.58 -27.60
C GLY A 187 -10.81 -6.29 -28.71
N LYS A 188 -9.67 -6.96 -28.76
CA LYS A 188 -8.67 -6.82 -29.84
C LYS A 188 -9.20 -7.20 -31.22
N LEU A 189 -10.13 -8.16 -31.27
CA LEU A 189 -10.80 -8.48 -32.54
C LEU A 189 -11.74 -7.37 -32.98
N ARG A 190 -12.52 -6.78 -32.07
CA ARG A 190 -13.42 -5.65 -32.34
C ARG A 190 -12.64 -4.40 -32.77
N GLU A 191 -11.52 -4.10 -32.10
CA GLU A 191 -10.55 -3.05 -32.48
C GLU A 191 -10.10 -3.21 -33.95
N ALA A 192 -9.68 -4.42 -34.34
CA ALA A 192 -9.24 -4.70 -35.71
C ALA A 192 -10.35 -4.43 -36.75
N PHE A 193 -11.60 -4.84 -36.45
CA PHE A 193 -12.75 -4.55 -37.32
C PHE A 193 -13.06 -3.05 -37.41
N LEU A 194 -13.00 -2.36 -36.28
CA LEU A 194 -13.22 -0.90 -36.25
C LEU A 194 -12.13 -0.16 -37.04
N ALA A 195 -10.85 -0.58 -36.87
CA ALA A 195 -9.73 -0.01 -37.62
C ALA A 195 -9.87 -0.20 -39.13
N ILE A 196 -10.37 -1.37 -39.58
CA ILE A 196 -10.67 -1.60 -41.02
C ILE A 196 -11.76 -0.62 -41.51
N LYS A 197 -12.82 -0.42 -40.74
CA LYS A 197 -13.92 0.50 -41.09
C LYS A 197 -13.47 1.95 -41.12
N ILE A 198 -12.68 2.38 -40.11
CA ILE A 198 -12.12 3.74 -40.05
C ILE A 198 -11.23 3.98 -41.28
N ALA A 199 -10.34 3.03 -41.62
CA ALA A 199 -9.47 3.16 -42.79
C ALA A 199 -10.21 3.18 -44.16
N GLN A 200 -11.49 2.79 -44.17
CA GLN A 200 -12.36 2.92 -45.38
C GLN A 200 -13.16 4.22 -45.36
N ALA A 201 -13.49 4.75 -44.20
CA ALA A 201 -14.31 5.94 -44.04
C ALA A 201 -13.52 7.25 -44.02
N GLN A 202 -12.25 7.21 -43.59
CA GLN A 202 -11.37 8.35 -43.40
C GLN A 202 -10.09 8.15 -44.21
N ASP A 203 -9.55 9.23 -44.77
CA ASP A 203 -8.23 9.18 -45.39
C ASP A 203 -7.09 9.12 -44.38
N LYS A 204 -5.89 8.78 -44.84
CA LYS A 204 -4.74 8.57 -43.97
C LYS A 204 -4.31 9.84 -43.21
N SER A 205 -4.46 11.02 -43.84
CA SER A 205 -4.13 12.30 -43.21
C SER A 205 -5.09 12.61 -42.09
N GLN A 206 -6.37 12.33 -42.26
CA GLN A 206 -7.39 12.50 -41.23
C GLN A 206 -7.19 11.54 -40.05
N VAL A 207 -6.92 10.25 -40.32
CA VAL A 207 -6.65 9.26 -39.29
C VAL A 207 -5.41 9.66 -38.47
N LEU A 208 -4.32 10.09 -39.11
CA LEU A 208 -3.10 10.50 -38.44
C LEU A 208 -3.32 11.77 -37.62
N CYS A 209 -4.06 12.75 -38.14
CA CYS A 209 -4.40 13.97 -37.42
C CYS A 209 -5.25 13.67 -36.16
N ASN A 210 -6.27 12.85 -36.32
CA ASN A 210 -7.10 12.44 -35.19
C ASN A 210 -6.27 11.68 -34.11
N TYR A 211 -5.36 10.82 -34.55
CA TYR A 211 -4.43 10.13 -33.64
C TYR A 211 -3.53 11.13 -32.91
N MET A 212 -2.90 12.07 -33.62
CA MET A 212 -2.04 13.13 -33.06
C MET A 212 -2.77 14.02 -32.06
N ASN A 213 -4.06 14.24 -32.23
CA ASN A 213 -4.89 15.04 -31.32
C ASN A 213 -5.41 14.28 -30.11
N THR A 214 -5.25 12.95 -30.08
CA THR A 214 -5.87 12.10 -29.01
C THR A 214 -4.90 11.30 -28.18
N ILE A 215 -3.69 11.05 -28.71
CA ILE A 215 -2.72 10.20 -28.03
C ILE A 215 -2.17 10.84 -26.76
N TYR A 216 -2.04 10.05 -25.69
CA TYR A 216 -1.35 10.46 -24.46
C TYR A 216 0.16 10.46 -24.65
N LEU A 217 0.81 11.55 -24.26
CA LEU A 217 2.24 11.81 -24.46
C LEU A 217 3.00 12.05 -23.15
N GLY A 218 2.38 11.74 -22.00
CA GLY A 218 2.96 12.01 -20.67
C GLY A 218 2.61 13.41 -20.15
N ARG A 219 2.94 13.71 -18.90
CA ARG A 219 2.75 15.02 -18.24
C ARG A 219 1.30 15.55 -18.33
N GLY A 220 0.29 14.65 -18.31
CA GLY A 220 -1.11 15.04 -18.49
C GLY A 220 -1.46 15.53 -19.89
N ALA A 221 -0.55 15.46 -20.87
CA ALA A 221 -0.73 16.00 -22.22
C ALA A 221 -1.39 14.96 -23.15
N TYR A 222 -2.61 15.25 -23.57
CA TYR A 222 -3.35 14.52 -24.59
C TYR A 222 -3.31 15.29 -25.89
N GLY A 223 -2.70 14.71 -26.91
CA GLY A 223 -2.45 15.30 -28.21
C GLY A 223 -1.16 16.08 -28.28
N ILE A 224 -0.71 16.25 -29.54
CA ILE A 224 0.61 16.82 -29.89
C ILE A 224 0.77 18.28 -29.45
N GLN A 225 -0.32 19.06 -29.45
CA GLN A 225 -0.30 20.46 -29.05
C GLN A 225 -0.06 20.60 -27.53
N ALA A 226 -0.80 19.84 -26.75
CA ALA A 226 -0.61 19.82 -25.30
C ALA A 226 0.78 19.30 -24.92
N ALA A 227 1.29 18.27 -25.62
CA ALA A 227 2.63 17.76 -25.43
C ALA A 227 3.72 18.79 -25.78
N ALA A 228 3.58 19.52 -26.88
CA ALA A 228 4.51 20.59 -27.26
C ALA A 228 4.59 21.69 -26.18
N LYS A 229 3.46 22.02 -25.56
CA LYS A 229 3.42 22.96 -24.43
C LYS A 229 4.06 22.37 -23.17
N ALA A 230 3.73 21.12 -22.81
CA ALA A 230 4.20 20.49 -21.57
C ALA A 230 5.70 20.17 -21.57
N TYR A 231 6.27 19.85 -22.73
CA TYR A 231 7.68 19.49 -22.86
C TYR A 231 8.58 20.63 -23.29
N PHE A 232 8.07 21.60 -24.08
CA PHE A 232 8.90 22.62 -24.77
C PHE A 232 8.37 24.03 -24.61
N ASN A 233 7.25 24.28 -23.91
CA ASN A 233 6.63 25.61 -23.74
C ASN A 233 6.33 26.31 -25.08
N LYS A 234 5.94 25.58 -26.13
CA LYS A 234 5.66 26.11 -27.49
C LYS A 234 4.45 25.46 -28.13
N ASN A 235 4.01 26.00 -29.27
CA ASN A 235 2.97 25.37 -30.08
C ASN A 235 3.53 24.17 -30.85
N ALA A 236 2.67 23.22 -31.18
CA ALA A 236 3.05 22.05 -31.99
C ALA A 236 3.55 22.43 -33.42
N SER A 237 3.05 23.54 -33.99
CA SER A 237 3.53 24.10 -35.24
C SER A 237 5.01 24.52 -35.20
N ASP A 238 5.55 24.81 -34.02
CA ASP A 238 6.91 25.30 -33.79
C ASP A 238 7.88 24.20 -33.33
N LEU A 239 7.39 22.95 -33.29
CA LEU A 239 8.24 21.80 -32.96
C LEU A 239 9.35 21.65 -34.00
N THR A 240 10.58 21.44 -33.53
CA THR A 240 11.71 21.05 -34.38
C THR A 240 11.67 19.55 -34.66
N LEU A 241 12.46 19.10 -35.66
CA LEU A 241 12.62 17.67 -35.96
C LEU A 241 13.04 16.86 -34.73
N SER A 242 13.96 17.38 -33.93
CA SER A 242 14.44 16.73 -32.70
C SER A 242 13.34 16.56 -31.66
N GLU A 243 12.54 17.59 -31.45
CA GLU A 243 11.45 17.56 -30.48
C GLU A 243 10.32 16.61 -30.93
N ALA A 244 9.98 16.64 -32.23
CA ALA A 244 9.02 15.71 -32.81
C ALA A 244 9.48 14.24 -32.67
N ALA A 245 10.77 13.98 -32.94
CA ALA A 245 11.34 12.63 -32.80
C ALA A 245 11.39 12.15 -31.35
N MET A 246 11.65 13.06 -30.41
CA MET A 246 11.63 12.74 -28.97
C MET A 246 10.19 12.38 -28.52
N LEU A 247 9.20 13.22 -28.82
CA LEU A 247 7.79 12.96 -28.48
C LEU A 247 7.31 11.65 -29.10
N ALA A 248 7.59 11.41 -30.38
CA ALA A 248 7.24 10.16 -31.05
C ALA A 248 7.93 8.94 -30.40
N GLY A 249 9.15 9.11 -29.91
CA GLY A 249 9.94 8.07 -29.26
C GLY A 249 9.35 7.55 -27.95
N ILE A 250 8.71 8.42 -27.18
CA ILE A 250 8.17 8.08 -25.85
C ILE A 250 6.74 7.51 -25.89
N ILE A 251 6.02 7.59 -27.01
CA ILE A 251 4.61 7.15 -27.16
C ILE A 251 4.30 5.80 -26.48
N PRO A 252 5.14 4.73 -26.59
CA PRO A 252 4.79 3.43 -26.03
C PRO A 252 4.75 3.37 -24.49
N ALA A 253 5.40 4.31 -23.80
CA ALA A 253 5.40 4.40 -22.34
C ALA A 253 5.76 5.84 -21.90
N PRO A 254 4.88 6.83 -22.15
CA PRO A 254 5.22 8.24 -22.06
C PRO A 254 5.68 8.68 -20.67
N SER A 255 5.01 8.22 -19.61
CA SER A 255 5.38 8.59 -18.23
C SER A 255 6.69 7.92 -17.78
N SER A 256 6.95 6.67 -18.22
CA SER A 256 8.17 5.93 -17.86
C SER A 256 9.40 6.34 -18.69
N TRP A 257 9.19 6.87 -19.90
CA TRP A 257 10.24 7.28 -20.81
C TRP A 257 10.33 8.81 -20.98
N ASP A 258 9.65 9.54 -20.10
CA ASP A 258 9.86 10.99 -19.98
C ASP A 258 11.36 11.28 -19.76
N PRO A 259 11.98 12.21 -20.50
CA PRO A 259 13.39 12.55 -20.30
C PRO A 259 13.75 12.97 -18.85
N ALA A 260 12.82 13.55 -18.13
CA ALA A 260 13.02 13.90 -16.72
C ALA A 260 13.03 12.67 -15.79
N VAL A 261 12.42 11.53 -16.22
CA VAL A 261 12.35 10.27 -15.44
C VAL A 261 13.42 9.29 -15.89
N ASN A 262 13.63 9.13 -17.21
CA ASN A 262 14.58 8.17 -17.78
C ASN A 262 15.20 8.69 -19.08
N GLN A 263 16.14 9.60 -18.94
CA GLN A 263 16.81 10.24 -20.06
C GLN A 263 17.48 9.24 -21.01
N GLU A 264 18.20 8.24 -20.47
CA GLU A 264 18.88 7.24 -21.29
C GLU A 264 17.93 6.48 -22.23
N GLN A 265 16.76 6.12 -21.72
CA GLN A 265 15.76 5.41 -22.50
C GLN A 265 15.09 6.35 -23.53
N ALA A 266 14.82 7.59 -23.16
CA ALA A 266 14.31 8.61 -24.07
C ALA A 266 15.27 8.85 -25.24
N GLU A 267 16.57 9.04 -24.98
CA GLU A 267 17.62 9.20 -26.01
C GLU A 267 17.69 7.98 -26.93
N LYS A 268 17.68 6.79 -26.39
CA LYS A 268 17.64 5.54 -27.17
C LYS A 268 16.45 5.48 -28.12
N ARG A 269 15.29 5.90 -27.65
CA ARG A 269 14.04 5.91 -28.44
C ARG A 269 14.10 6.99 -29.50
N TYR A 270 14.56 8.18 -29.18
CA TYR A 270 14.81 9.27 -30.09
C TYR A 270 15.73 8.87 -31.25
N ASP A 271 16.90 8.31 -30.95
CA ASP A 271 17.84 7.83 -31.95
C ASP A 271 17.24 6.77 -32.88
N ARG A 272 16.40 5.90 -32.32
CA ARG A 272 15.68 4.90 -33.11
C ARG A 272 14.71 5.56 -34.08
N VAL A 273 13.92 6.55 -33.63
CA VAL A 273 12.97 7.27 -34.50
C VAL A 273 13.69 7.93 -35.65
N LEU A 274 14.73 8.72 -35.38
CA LEU A 274 15.53 9.38 -36.43
C LEU A 274 16.18 8.36 -37.39
N SER A 275 16.58 7.20 -36.89
CA SER A 275 17.15 6.14 -37.74
C SER A 275 16.13 5.61 -38.73
N ILE A 276 14.91 5.36 -38.25
CA ILE A 276 13.81 4.87 -39.08
C ILE A 276 13.35 5.97 -40.07
N MET A 277 13.20 7.21 -39.62
CA MET A 277 12.87 8.33 -40.51
C MET A 277 13.85 8.47 -41.67
N LYS A 278 15.16 8.28 -41.40
CA LYS A 278 16.18 8.26 -42.44
C LYS A 278 16.04 7.07 -43.37
N GLU A 279 15.82 5.85 -42.81
CA GLU A 279 15.63 4.63 -43.61
C GLU A 279 14.44 4.72 -44.55
N ASP A 280 13.34 5.32 -44.07
CA ASP A 280 12.10 5.45 -44.81
C ASP A 280 12.09 6.71 -45.72
N GLY A 281 13.16 7.49 -45.72
CA GLY A 281 13.36 8.64 -46.57
C GLY A 281 12.62 9.91 -46.19
N TYR A 282 12.12 9.98 -44.93
CA TYR A 282 11.47 11.18 -44.40
C TYR A 282 12.46 12.29 -44.05
N ILE A 283 13.71 11.92 -43.74
CA ILE A 283 14.82 12.87 -43.51
C ILE A 283 16.10 12.40 -44.20
N THR A 284 16.99 13.35 -44.43
CA THR A 284 18.31 13.11 -45.02
C THR A 284 19.31 12.59 -43.96
N ALA A 285 20.43 12.03 -44.42
CA ALA A 285 21.53 11.65 -43.51
C ALA A 285 22.15 12.86 -42.81
N GLN A 286 22.09 14.04 -43.43
CA GLN A 286 22.62 15.30 -42.89
C GLN A 286 21.71 15.81 -41.75
N GLU A 287 20.39 15.87 -41.99
CA GLU A 287 19.42 16.25 -40.96
C GLU A 287 19.49 15.34 -39.72
N LYS A 288 19.61 14.00 -39.90
CA LYS A 288 19.84 13.08 -38.80
C LYS A 288 21.14 13.39 -38.03
N LYS A 289 22.23 13.75 -38.72
CA LYS A 289 23.52 14.05 -38.09
C LYS A 289 23.49 15.36 -37.32
N GLU A 290 22.72 16.31 -37.75
CA GLU A 290 22.57 17.65 -37.15
C GLU A 290 21.58 17.64 -35.98
N ALA A 291 20.67 16.70 -35.95
CA ALA A 291 19.70 16.54 -34.87
C ALA A 291 20.39 16.22 -33.53
N GLN A 292 20.06 17.00 -32.51
CA GLN A 292 20.53 16.80 -31.14
C GLN A 292 19.35 16.52 -30.24
N PHE A 293 19.55 15.70 -29.20
CA PHE A 293 18.49 15.42 -28.22
C PHE A 293 18.04 16.73 -27.58
N PRO A 294 16.72 17.04 -27.58
CA PRO A 294 16.25 18.33 -27.10
C PRO A 294 16.22 18.41 -25.56
N ALA A 295 16.50 19.60 -25.04
CA ALA A 295 16.20 19.90 -23.64
C ALA A 295 14.70 20.00 -23.44
N VAL A 296 14.21 19.45 -22.34
CA VAL A 296 12.78 19.52 -21.98
C VAL A 296 12.57 20.50 -20.84
N ALA A 297 11.39 21.11 -20.77
CA ALA A 297 10.95 21.92 -19.64
C ALA A 297 10.91 21.09 -18.35
N GLU A 298 11.08 21.71 -17.21
CA GLU A 298 10.87 21.08 -15.91
C GLU A 298 9.43 20.53 -15.85
N MET A 299 9.30 19.35 -15.24
CA MET A 299 7.98 18.74 -15.04
C MET A 299 7.20 19.61 -14.06
N GLN A 300 6.18 20.30 -14.55
CA GLN A 300 5.24 20.99 -13.66
C GLN A 300 4.42 19.92 -12.94
N GLN A 301 4.58 19.83 -11.63
CA GLN A 301 3.74 18.97 -10.81
C GLN A 301 2.32 19.57 -10.84
N SER A 302 1.33 18.72 -11.14
CA SER A 302 -0.06 19.15 -11.11
C SER A 302 -0.42 19.66 -9.71
N ASN A 303 -0.90 20.90 -9.61
CA ASN A 303 -1.38 21.45 -8.33
C ASN A 303 -2.52 20.63 -7.71
N GLN A 304 -3.16 19.76 -8.49
CA GLN A 304 -4.22 18.86 -8.01
C GLN A 304 -3.72 17.81 -7.02
N MET A 305 -2.44 17.45 -7.10
CA MET A 305 -1.79 16.52 -6.16
C MET A 305 -1.13 17.25 -4.99
N ALA A 306 -1.24 18.58 -4.90
CA ALA A 306 -0.66 19.36 -3.81
C ALA A 306 -1.40 19.10 -2.48
N GLY A 307 -0.65 19.25 -1.39
CA GLY A 307 -1.19 19.06 -0.05
C GLY A 307 -1.57 17.61 0.25
N ALA A 308 -2.43 17.42 1.22
CA ALA A 308 -2.88 16.10 1.68
C ALA A 308 -3.73 15.35 0.65
N ASN A 309 -4.46 16.06 -0.22
CA ASN A 309 -5.34 15.46 -1.21
C ASN A 309 -4.61 14.53 -2.18
N GLY A 310 -3.33 14.79 -2.48
CA GLY A 310 -2.53 13.92 -3.31
C GLY A 310 -2.42 12.49 -2.77
N TYR A 311 -2.33 12.31 -1.45
CA TYR A 311 -2.34 10.98 -0.84
C TYR A 311 -3.70 10.29 -0.97
N LEU A 312 -4.80 11.04 -0.76
CA LEU A 312 -6.15 10.51 -0.90
C LEU A 312 -6.43 10.04 -2.33
N LEU A 313 -6.13 10.89 -3.32
CA LEU A 313 -6.27 10.56 -4.75
C LEU A 313 -5.45 9.34 -5.14
N THR A 314 -4.19 9.26 -4.68
CA THR A 314 -3.33 8.11 -4.98
C THR A 314 -3.86 6.83 -4.35
N THR A 315 -4.37 6.89 -3.11
CA THR A 315 -4.96 5.72 -2.43
C THR A 315 -6.21 5.23 -3.15
N VAL A 316 -7.12 6.13 -3.55
CA VAL A 316 -8.32 5.81 -4.34
C VAL A 316 -7.94 5.16 -5.67
N LYS A 317 -6.96 5.73 -6.38
CA LYS A 317 -6.47 5.16 -7.65
C LYS A 317 -5.91 3.75 -7.47
N ASN A 318 -5.08 3.56 -6.44
CA ASN A 318 -4.47 2.26 -6.15
C ASN A 318 -5.52 1.21 -5.79
N GLU A 319 -6.53 1.54 -4.97
CA GLU A 319 -7.62 0.62 -4.62
C GLU A 319 -8.38 0.16 -5.87
N LEU A 320 -8.79 1.07 -6.73
CA LEU A 320 -9.52 0.75 -7.96
C LEU A 320 -8.70 -0.06 -8.96
N VAL A 321 -7.41 0.24 -9.11
CA VAL A 321 -6.50 -0.51 -9.98
C VAL A 321 -6.22 -1.91 -9.42
N ASN A 322 -5.99 -2.03 -8.10
CA ASN A 322 -5.76 -3.31 -7.43
C ASN A 322 -6.99 -4.21 -7.45
N SER A 323 -8.20 -3.64 -7.41
CA SER A 323 -9.47 -4.38 -7.58
C SER A 323 -9.62 -4.99 -8.99
N LYS A 324 -8.81 -4.56 -9.96
CA LYS A 324 -8.87 -4.94 -11.39
C LYS A 324 -10.18 -4.52 -12.07
N ALA A 325 -10.97 -3.67 -11.45
CA ALA A 325 -12.18 -3.11 -12.05
C ALA A 325 -11.85 -2.01 -13.07
N PHE A 326 -10.75 -1.28 -12.84
CA PHE A 326 -10.27 -0.19 -13.70
C PHE A 326 -8.77 -0.31 -13.91
N THR A 327 -8.30 0.19 -15.06
CA THR A 327 -6.89 0.48 -15.29
C THR A 327 -6.59 1.92 -14.86
N ALA A 328 -5.31 2.25 -14.71
CA ALA A 328 -4.90 3.63 -14.46
C ALA A 328 -5.34 4.59 -15.56
N ASP A 329 -5.28 4.13 -16.82
CA ASP A 329 -5.71 4.90 -18.01
C ASP A 329 -7.24 5.10 -18.02
N ASP A 330 -8.04 4.08 -17.61
CA ASP A 330 -9.48 4.23 -17.46
C ASP A 330 -9.82 5.36 -16.49
N LEU A 331 -9.13 5.40 -15.34
CA LEU A 331 -9.35 6.44 -14.32
C LEU A 331 -8.95 7.83 -14.79
N GLU A 332 -7.95 7.94 -15.65
CA GLU A 332 -7.50 9.21 -16.20
C GLU A 332 -8.37 9.71 -17.34
N THR A 333 -8.99 8.80 -18.11
CA THR A 333 -9.66 9.15 -19.36
C THR A 333 -11.17 8.93 -19.37
N GLY A 334 -11.69 8.15 -18.39
CA GLY A 334 -13.06 7.66 -18.43
C GLY A 334 -14.14 8.65 -18.00
N GLY A 335 -13.75 9.80 -17.42
CA GLY A 335 -14.72 10.81 -16.99
C GLY A 335 -15.64 10.34 -15.88
N TYR A 336 -15.12 9.58 -14.92
CA TYR A 336 -15.94 8.97 -13.87
C TYR A 336 -16.21 9.93 -12.72
N LYS A 337 -17.32 9.69 -12.04
CA LYS A 337 -17.62 10.22 -10.72
C LYS A 337 -17.30 9.15 -9.68
N ILE A 338 -16.22 9.32 -8.91
CA ILE A 338 -15.81 8.42 -7.86
C ILE A 338 -16.24 9.01 -6.51
N VAL A 339 -17.07 8.27 -5.78
CA VAL A 339 -17.49 8.64 -4.44
C VAL A 339 -16.71 7.79 -3.45
N THR A 340 -16.04 8.45 -2.52
CA THR A 340 -15.26 7.80 -1.46
C THR A 340 -16.10 7.54 -0.22
N THR A 341 -15.52 6.84 0.75
CA THR A 341 -16.08 6.66 2.09
C THR A 341 -15.68 7.78 3.06
N LEU A 342 -14.76 8.66 2.62
CA LEU A 342 -14.19 9.73 3.43
C LEU A 342 -15.25 10.75 3.83
N ASP A 343 -15.33 11.02 5.11
CA ASP A 343 -16.11 12.12 5.67
C ASP A 343 -15.29 13.40 5.61
N LYS A 344 -15.86 14.47 5.05
CA LYS A 344 -15.12 15.73 4.84
C LYS A 344 -14.68 16.38 6.15
N ASP A 345 -15.58 16.41 7.12
CA ASP A 345 -15.31 17.08 8.40
C ASP A 345 -14.26 16.28 9.19
N MET A 346 -14.41 14.95 9.27
CA MET A 346 -13.41 14.07 9.89
C MET A 346 -12.06 14.12 9.18
N GLN A 347 -12.04 14.28 7.84
CA GLN A 347 -10.79 14.39 7.08
C GLN A 347 -10.07 15.72 7.40
N ASP A 348 -10.81 16.82 7.52
CA ASP A 348 -10.23 18.09 7.91
C ASP A 348 -9.69 18.05 9.37
N GLU A 349 -10.45 17.41 10.26
CA GLU A 349 -10.06 17.23 11.66
C GLU A 349 -8.80 16.38 11.81
N ILE A 350 -8.72 15.23 11.11
CA ILE A 350 -7.54 14.35 11.18
C ILE A 350 -6.30 15.03 10.60
N GLN A 351 -6.48 15.82 9.54
CA GLN A 351 -5.39 16.61 8.94
C GLN A 351 -4.92 17.69 9.89
N GLN A 352 -5.84 18.46 10.49
CA GLN A 352 -5.51 19.50 11.47
C GLN A 352 -4.75 18.93 12.66
N VAL A 353 -5.21 17.79 13.21
CA VAL A 353 -4.57 17.11 14.35
C VAL A 353 -3.18 16.61 13.98
N GLY A 354 -3.04 15.94 12.82
CA GLY A 354 -1.77 15.38 12.36
C GLY A 354 -0.72 16.43 11.97
N ASP A 355 -1.16 17.60 11.48
CA ASP A 355 -0.28 18.72 11.14
C ASP A 355 0.20 19.51 12.37
N THR A 356 -0.48 19.34 13.51
CA THR A 356 -0.06 19.96 14.76
C THR A 356 1.23 19.30 15.24
N ARG A 357 2.31 20.09 15.27
CA ARG A 357 3.62 19.64 15.76
C ARG A 357 3.93 20.30 17.10
N PRO A 358 4.07 19.50 18.17
CA PRO A 358 4.45 20.01 19.49
C PRO A 358 5.83 20.67 19.49
N GLU A 359 6.05 21.58 20.42
CA GLU A 359 7.35 22.23 20.59
C GLU A 359 8.46 21.18 20.82
N GLY A 360 9.55 21.31 20.05
CA GLY A 360 10.71 20.42 20.12
C GLY A 360 10.55 19.10 19.36
N MET A 361 9.45 18.85 18.66
CA MET A 361 9.31 17.68 17.78
C MET A 361 10.19 17.84 16.53
N PRO A 362 11.17 16.96 16.28
CA PRO A 362 12.01 17.02 15.08
C PRO A 362 11.19 16.85 13.79
N GLU A 363 11.61 17.51 12.72
CA GLU A 363 10.98 17.40 11.39
C GLU A 363 11.07 15.98 10.81
N SER A 364 12.11 15.21 11.18
CA SER A 364 12.30 13.83 10.75
C SER A 364 11.19 12.89 11.22
N ILE A 365 10.52 13.21 12.35
CA ILE A 365 9.45 12.38 12.89
C ILE A 365 8.29 12.32 11.91
N GLN A 366 7.95 11.11 11.54
CA GLN A 366 6.80 10.79 10.69
C GLN A 366 5.58 10.54 11.56
N VAL A 367 4.44 10.93 11.05
CA VAL A 367 3.14 10.72 11.68
C VAL A 367 2.23 10.04 10.66
N GLY A 368 1.51 9.02 11.06
CA GLY A 368 0.47 8.37 10.25
C GLY A 368 -0.79 8.16 11.09
N GLY A 369 -1.96 8.37 10.51
CA GLY A 369 -3.23 8.23 11.20
C GLY A 369 -4.36 7.74 10.28
N ILE A 370 -5.34 7.02 10.85
CA ILE A 370 -6.51 6.54 10.11
C ILE A 370 -7.71 6.42 11.03
N ALA A 371 -8.88 6.79 10.54
CA ALA A 371 -10.16 6.61 11.22
C ALA A 371 -11.07 5.70 10.38
N VAL A 372 -11.69 4.72 11.03
CA VAL A 372 -12.44 3.64 10.37
C VAL A 372 -13.79 3.43 11.05
N ASP A 373 -14.86 3.36 10.26
CA ASP A 373 -16.09 2.72 10.69
C ASP A 373 -15.87 1.20 10.68
N GLN A 374 -15.61 0.64 11.87
CA GLN A 374 -15.30 -0.78 12.01
C GLN A 374 -16.44 -1.70 11.56
N LYS A 375 -17.68 -1.23 11.54
CA LYS A 375 -18.84 -2.05 11.13
C LYS A 375 -18.88 -2.30 9.63
N THR A 376 -18.39 -1.35 8.85
CA THR A 376 -18.44 -1.40 7.39
C THR A 376 -17.07 -1.61 6.75
N GLY A 377 -15.97 -1.35 7.46
CA GLY A 377 -14.62 -1.26 6.90
C GLY A 377 -14.34 0.06 6.17
N SER A 378 -15.29 1.00 6.20
CA SER A 378 -15.15 2.29 5.52
C SER A 378 -14.12 3.18 6.21
N VAL A 379 -13.09 3.60 5.48
CA VAL A 379 -12.15 4.61 5.96
C VAL A 379 -12.83 5.97 5.91
N LYS A 380 -12.96 6.61 7.09
CA LYS A 380 -13.63 7.90 7.25
C LYS A 380 -12.68 9.07 7.11
N ALA A 381 -11.44 8.88 7.54
CA ALA A 381 -10.39 9.90 7.42
C ALA A 381 -9.01 9.23 7.46
N MET A 382 -8.01 9.88 6.82
CA MET A 382 -6.64 9.38 6.77
C MET A 382 -5.65 10.53 6.82
N TYR A 383 -4.68 10.46 7.74
CA TYR A 383 -3.51 11.32 7.77
C TYR A 383 -2.30 10.57 7.22
N ALA A 384 -1.84 10.97 6.06
CA ALA A 384 -0.74 10.32 5.35
C ALA A 384 0.52 11.20 5.22
N GLY A 385 0.41 12.44 5.67
CA GLY A 385 1.39 13.51 5.57
C GLY A 385 0.71 14.83 5.24
N ASN A 386 1.49 15.91 5.23
CA ASN A 386 0.98 17.27 5.00
C ASN A 386 1.01 17.69 3.52
N ASP A 387 1.97 17.21 2.74
CA ASP A 387 2.06 17.57 1.32
C ASP A 387 2.68 16.46 0.47
N TYR A 388 1.86 15.89 -0.41
CA TYR A 388 2.24 14.80 -1.31
C TYR A 388 3.35 15.19 -2.30
N LEU A 389 3.38 16.44 -2.75
CA LEU A 389 4.39 16.89 -3.70
C LEU A 389 5.78 16.97 -3.07
N THR A 390 5.85 17.26 -1.78
CA THR A 390 7.10 17.28 -1.01
C THR A 390 7.58 15.88 -0.66
N LYS A 391 6.65 14.99 -0.29
CA LYS A 391 6.94 13.61 0.10
C LYS A 391 5.83 12.67 -0.36
N GLN A 392 6.08 11.85 -1.36
CA GLN A 392 5.05 10.97 -1.95
C GLN A 392 4.76 9.70 -1.14
N LEU A 393 5.66 9.29 -0.24
CA LEU A 393 5.45 8.11 0.59
C LEU A 393 4.27 8.33 1.55
N ASN A 394 3.21 7.54 1.39
CA ASN A 394 2.02 7.61 2.22
C ASN A 394 2.29 6.97 3.59
N ASN A 395 2.24 7.78 4.65
CA ASN A 395 2.52 7.33 6.01
C ASN A 395 1.43 6.39 6.58
N ALA A 396 0.24 6.38 6.03
CA ALA A 396 -0.84 5.51 6.49
C ALA A 396 -0.87 4.14 5.79
N THR A 397 -0.56 4.09 4.48
CA THR A 397 -0.77 2.89 3.64
C THR A 397 0.50 2.25 3.10
N GLN A 398 1.66 2.93 3.17
CA GLN A 398 2.90 2.44 2.55
C GLN A 398 4.09 2.41 3.51
N ALA A 399 4.20 3.38 4.41
CA ALA A 399 5.29 3.38 5.38
C ALA A 399 5.01 2.35 6.48
N THR A 400 6.02 1.54 6.80
CA THR A 400 5.93 0.54 7.86
C THR A 400 6.67 1.01 9.11
N PHE A 401 6.17 0.60 10.27
CA PHE A 401 6.78 0.83 11.58
C PHE A 401 6.58 -0.40 12.47
N GLU A 402 7.40 -0.58 13.49
CA GLU A 402 7.20 -1.63 14.48
C GLU A 402 6.03 -1.24 15.43
N PRO A 403 4.90 -1.96 15.41
CA PRO A 403 3.70 -1.58 16.16
C PRO A 403 3.84 -1.78 17.67
N GLY A 404 4.85 -2.53 18.10
CA GLY A 404 5.09 -2.79 19.50
C GLY A 404 3.91 -3.51 20.17
N SER A 405 3.61 -3.09 21.38
CA SER A 405 2.57 -3.72 22.21
C SER A 405 1.14 -3.67 21.67
N THR A 406 0.87 -3.01 20.54
CA THR A 406 -0.45 -3.08 19.90
C THR A 406 -0.73 -4.44 19.26
N MET A 407 0.26 -5.33 19.16
CA MET A 407 0.08 -6.72 18.77
C MET A 407 -0.47 -7.62 19.89
N LYS A 408 -0.36 -7.22 21.16
CA LYS A 408 -0.81 -8.02 22.31
C LYS A 408 -2.30 -8.39 22.33
N PRO A 409 -3.25 -7.55 21.83
CA PRO A 409 -4.65 -7.92 21.73
C PRO A 409 -4.92 -9.18 20.90
N PHE A 410 -4.10 -9.46 19.86
CA PHE A 410 -4.22 -10.72 19.09
C PHE A 410 -3.81 -11.93 19.93
N GLY A 411 -2.85 -11.78 20.85
CA GLY A 411 -2.52 -12.80 21.84
C GLY A 411 -3.62 -13.03 22.87
N LEU A 412 -4.31 -11.97 23.31
CA LEU A 412 -5.50 -12.10 24.17
C LEU A 412 -6.62 -12.84 23.46
N LEU A 413 -6.86 -12.52 22.19
CA LEU A 413 -7.86 -13.21 21.37
C LEU A 413 -7.54 -14.71 21.27
N GLY A 414 -6.27 -15.05 21.03
CA GLY A 414 -5.81 -16.45 21.08
C GLY A 414 -6.03 -17.12 22.44
N ALA A 415 -5.76 -16.43 23.54
CA ALA A 415 -6.02 -16.96 24.89
C ALA A 415 -7.52 -17.19 25.15
N ALA A 416 -8.39 -16.28 24.64
CA ALA A 416 -9.84 -16.45 24.72
C ALA A 416 -10.30 -17.70 23.94
N GLN A 417 -9.83 -17.85 22.69
CA GLN A 417 -10.11 -19.03 21.85
C GLN A 417 -9.65 -20.35 22.48
N GLU A 418 -8.53 -20.33 23.21
CA GLU A 418 -8.04 -21.47 23.99
C GLU A 418 -8.82 -21.67 25.30
N GLY A 419 -9.84 -20.89 25.59
CA GLY A 419 -10.71 -21.00 26.77
C GLY A 419 -10.02 -20.61 28.08
N VAL A 420 -9.10 -19.65 28.02
CA VAL A 420 -8.43 -19.10 29.21
C VAL A 420 -9.29 -18.02 29.84
N ASN A 421 -9.62 -18.16 31.13
CA ASN A 421 -10.28 -17.10 31.89
C ASN A 421 -9.32 -15.92 32.11
N PHE A 422 -9.74 -14.71 31.83
CA PHE A 422 -8.88 -13.53 31.94
C PHE A 422 -8.54 -13.11 33.36
N ASN A 423 -9.17 -13.73 34.36
CA ASN A 423 -8.74 -13.64 35.75
C ASN A 423 -7.61 -14.63 36.10
N THR A 424 -7.11 -15.42 35.15
CA THR A 424 -5.92 -16.25 35.35
C THR A 424 -4.73 -15.38 35.74
N ILE A 425 -4.00 -15.82 36.81
CA ILE A 425 -2.89 -15.05 37.36
C ILE A 425 -1.57 -15.48 36.74
N PHE A 426 -0.80 -14.50 36.30
CA PHE A 426 0.53 -14.64 35.70
C PHE A 426 1.59 -13.93 36.55
N ASN A 427 2.85 -14.33 36.41
CA ASN A 427 3.97 -13.60 36.98
C ASN A 427 4.34 -12.40 36.08
N GLY A 428 4.03 -11.19 36.54
CA GLY A 428 4.29 -9.94 35.86
C GLY A 428 5.62 -9.28 36.26
N ASN A 429 6.55 -9.98 36.91
CA ASN A 429 7.84 -9.37 37.24
C ASN A 429 8.75 -9.24 36.02
N SER A 430 9.59 -8.20 36.01
CA SER A 430 10.54 -7.91 34.94
C SER A 430 11.71 -8.91 34.96
N GLY A 431 12.36 -9.08 33.79
CA GLY A 431 13.57 -9.88 33.67
C GLY A 431 13.36 -11.39 33.71
N LEU A 432 12.14 -11.87 33.47
CA LEU A 432 11.89 -13.31 33.33
C LEU A 432 12.54 -13.85 32.06
N THR A 433 13.02 -15.10 32.11
CA THR A 433 13.66 -15.76 30.96
C THR A 433 12.66 -16.55 30.14
N PHE A 434 12.65 -16.31 28.83
CA PHE A 434 11.81 -17.01 27.85
C PHE A 434 12.66 -17.60 26.73
N GLU A 435 12.22 -18.69 26.15
CA GLU A 435 12.69 -19.14 24.84
C GLU A 435 12.09 -18.23 23.79
N THR A 436 12.95 -17.51 23.08
CA THR A 436 12.55 -16.46 22.12
C THR A 436 12.53 -16.96 20.69
N THR A 437 13.47 -17.83 20.34
CA THR A 437 13.51 -18.65 19.13
C THR A 437 13.93 -20.06 19.54
N PRO A 438 13.66 -21.10 18.74
CA PRO A 438 14.04 -22.47 19.09
C PRO A 438 15.51 -22.58 19.53
N GLY A 439 15.72 -23.00 20.77
CA GLY A 439 17.05 -23.16 21.38
C GLY A 439 17.72 -21.87 21.88
N THR A 440 17.06 -20.72 21.78
CA THR A 440 17.60 -19.43 22.24
C THR A 440 16.72 -18.89 23.37
N THR A 441 17.35 -18.54 24.49
CA THR A 441 16.64 -17.92 25.63
C THR A 441 17.15 -16.51 25.87
N ALA A 442 16.24 -15.61 26.28
CA ALA A 442 16.58 -14.24 26.66
C ALA A 442 15.76 -13.79 27.88
N GLN A 443 16.32 -12.85 28.62
CA GLN A 443 15.60 -12.13 29.67
C GLN A 443 14.76 -11.02 29.02
N VAL A 444 13.47 -10.99 29.34
CA VAL A 444 12.54 -9.99 28.83
C VAL A 444 12.20 -8.97 29.90
N PRO A 445 12.58 -7.70 29.71
CA PRO A 445 12.22 -6.64 30.63
C PRO A 445 10.78 -6.15 30.39
N ASN A 446 10.13 -5.70 31.45
CA ASN A 446 8.96 -4.81 31.34
C ASN A 446 9.42 -3.35 31.16
N ALA A 447 8.54 -2.47 30.72
CA ALA A 447 8.82 -1.06 30.65
C ALA A 447 9.35 -0.53 31.99
N LEU A 448 10.42 0.26 31.96
CA LEU A 448 11.14 0.80 33.12
C LEU A 448 11.54 -0.29 34.13
N ASN A 449 11.74 -1.53 33.71
CA ASN A 449 12.05 -2.70 34.56
C ASN A 449 11.06 -2.91 35.70
N THR A 450 9.79 -2.51 35.55
CA THR A 450 8.76 -2.55 36.59
C THR A 450 8.37 -3.98 36.92
N ASN A 451 8.30 -4.26 38.23
CA ASN A 451 7.80 -5.52 38.78
C ASN A 451 6.33 -5.36 39.17
N TYR A 452 5.45 -6.06 38.47
CA TYR A 452 3.99 -6.02 38.73
C TYR A 452 3.51 -7.12 39.68
N GLY A 453 4.39 -8.02 40.11
CA GLY A 453 4.01 -9.18 40.93
C GLY A 453 3.12 -10.14 40.15
N TYR A 454 2.14 -10.69 40.83
CA TYR A 454 1.20 -11.64 40.24
C TYR A 454 -0.10 -10.93 39.88
N ILE A 455 -0.41 -10.84 38.60
CA ILE A 455 -1.53 -10.09 38.04
C ILE A 455 -2.31 -10.91 37.02
N ASN A 456 -3.57 -10.55 36.78
CA ASN A 456 -4.41 -11.18 35.76
C ASN A 456 -4.25 -10.53 34.38
N LEU A 457 -4.88 -11.10 33.32
CA LEU A 457 -4.78 -10.60 31.96
C LEU A 457 -5.37 -9.20 31.80
N TYR A 458 -6.44 -8.84 32.53
CA TYR A 458 -6.97 -7.49 32.51
C TYR A 458 -5.93 -6.45 32.97
N GLN A 459 -5.28 -6.73 34.12
CA GLN A 459 -4.24 -5.86 34.66
C GLN A 459 -2.98 -5.83 33.78
N ALA A 460 -2.60 -7.00 33.24
CA ALA A 460 -1.45 -7.11 32.34
C ALA A 460 -1.66 -6.33 31.04
N THR A 461 -2.89 -6.33 30.49
CA THR A 461 -3.26 -5.56 29.30
C THR A 461 -3.22 -4.06 29.57
N ALA A 462 -3.86 -3.63 30.66
CA ALA A 462 -3.89 -2.22 31.06
C ALA A 462 -2.49 -1.62 31.21
N ASN A 463 -1.56 -2.36 31.80
CA ASN A 463 -0.18 -1.93 32.05
C ASN A 463 0.82 -2.42 30.97
N SER A 464 0.33 -3.08 29.91
CA SER A 464 1.15 -3.55 28.77
C SER A 464 2.34 -4.44 29.17
N VAL A 465 2.17 -5.36 30.15
CA VAL A 465 3.25 -6.13 30.81
C VAL A 465 3.85 -7.17 29.87
N ASN A 466 5.09 -6.95 29.40
CA ASN A 466 5.76 -7.80 28.40
C ASN A 466 5.86 -9.26 28.84
N THR A 467 6.30 -9.52 30.09
CA THR A 467 6.54 -10.86 30.59
C THR A 467 5.29 -11.73 30.66
N VAL A 468 4.12 -11.13 30.92
CA VAL A 468 2.84 -11.86 30.87
C VAL A 468 2.50 -12.24 29.43
N PHE A 469 2.67 -11.32 28.46
CA PHE A 469 2.37 -11.60 27.06
C PHE A 469 3.36 -12.56 26.40
N MET A 470 4.63 -12.56 26.83
CA MET A 470 5.58 -13.61 26.45
C MET A 470 5.14 -15.00 26.95
N GLU A 471 4.61 -15.09 28.17
CA GLU A 471 4.05 -16.34 28.67
C GLU A 471 2.80 -16.76 27.91
N VAL A 472 1.90 -15.82 27.57
CA VAL A 472 0.75 -16.07 26.68
C VAL A 472 1.22 -16.62 25.33
N ASN A 473 2.21 -15.99 24.69
CA ASN A 473 2.69 -16.42 23.38
C ASN A 473 3.49 -17.74 23.42
N LYS A 474 4.12 -18.04 24.53
CA LYS A 474 4.76 -19.35 24.77
C LYS A 474 3.72 -20.48 24.72
N HIS A 475 2.51 -20.26 25.21
CA HIS A 475 1.42 -21.24 25.14
C HIS A 475 0.77 -21.29 23.75
N LEU A 476 0.54 -20.13 23.14
CA LEU A 476 -0.07 -20.05 21.81
C LEU A 476 0.86 -20.57 20.70
N GLY A 477 2.13 -20.22 20.79
CA GLY A 477 3.12 -20.37 19.72
C GLY A 477 3.09 -19.21 18.73
N ALA A 478 4.29 -18.81 18.27
CA ALA A 478 4.47 -17.67 17.38
C ALA A 478 3.68 -17.80 16.05
N ALA A 479 3.67 -18.98 15.44
CA ALA A 479 2.93 -19.24 14.20
C ALA A 479 1.40 -19.12 14.38
N ASN A 480 0.86 -19.50 15.56
CA ASN A 480 -0.56 -19.34 15.80
C ASN A 480 -0.95 -17.88 16.04
N LEU A 481 -0.09 -17.10 16.71
CA LEU A 481 -0.28 -15.65 16.81
C LEU A 481 -0.28 -14.97 15.45
N ALA A 482 0.68 -15.29 14.56
CA ALA A 482 0.73 -14.78 13.20
C ALA A 482 -0.55 -15.14 12.43
N LYS A 483 -1.00 -16.39 12.54
CA LYS A 483 -2.26 -16.83 11.93
C LYS A 483 -3.47 -16.02 12.43
N ILE A 484 -3.57 -15.73 13.72
CA ILE A 484 -4.66 -14.92 14.29
C ILE A 484 -4.60 -13.50 13.73
N ALA A 485 -3.42 -12.90 13.66
CA ALA A 485 -3.24 -11.57 13.08
C ALA A 485 -3.65 -11.52 11.60
N HIS A 486 -3.26 -12.53 10.79
CA HIS A 486 -3.69 -12.63 9.39
C HIS A 486 -5.20 -12.90 9.25
N GLN A 487 -5.80 -13.72 10.13
CA GLN A 487 -7.26 -13.91 10.14
C GLN A 487 -8.00 -12.61 10.46
N ALA A 488 -7.42 -11.76 11.31
CA ALA A 488 -7.96 -10.43 11.59
C ALA A 488 -7.82 -9.46 10.39
N GLY A 489 -6.94 -9.77 9.42
CA GLY A 489 -6.77 -9.04 8.18
C GLY A 489 -5.45 -8.27 8.06
N ILE A 490 -4.47 -8.48 8.94
CA ILE A 490 -3.11 -7.96 8.74
C ILE A 490 -2.48 -8.73 7.57
N GLU A 491 -2.02 -8.02 6.55
CA GLU A 491 -1.45 -8.63 5.33
C GLU A 491 0.07 -8.73 5.38
N GLU A 492 0.77 -7.83 6.09
CA GLU A 492 2.22 -7.89 6.26
C GLU A 492 2.69 -9.15 6.99
N ASP A 493 3.89 -9.61 6.64
CA ASP A 493 4.51 -10.80 7.21
C ASP A 493 4.76 -10.65 8.73
N ILE A 494 4.18 -11.54 9.53
CA ILE A 494 4.42 -11.65 10.95
C ILE A 494 5.32 -12.87 11.20
N ALA A 495 6.44 -12.67 11.90
CA ALA A 495 7.41 -13.73 12.18
C ALA A 495 6.78 -14.91 12.92
N GLU A 496 6.94 -16.12 12.38
CA GLU A 496 6.38 -17.35 12.93
C GLU A 496 7.37 -18.15 13.78
N ASP A 497 8.65 -17.77 13.76
CA ASP A 497 9.77 -18.50 14.39
C ASP A 497 10.28 -17.85 15.68
N THR A 498 9.67 -16.74 16.12
CA THR A 498 10.05 -16.04 17.35
C THR A 498 8.84 -15.65 18.19
N THR A 499 8.93 -15.89 19.50
CA THR A 499 7.88 -15.47 20.45
C THR A 499 7.83 -13.96 20.68
N TYR A 500 8.81 -13.20 20.16
CA TYR A 500 8.80 -11.74 20.22
C TYR A 500 7.77 -11.11 19.29
N ASN A 501 7.17 -11.85 18.36
CA ASN A 501 6.15 -11.32 17.46
C ASN A 501 4.93 -10.74 18.22
N ILE A 502 4.62 -11.23 19.43
CA ILE A 502 3.57 -10.65 20.30
C ILE A 502 3.94 -9.27 20.84
N LEU A 503 5.22 -8.93 20.84
CA LEU A 503 5.72 -7.61 21.21
C LEU A 503 5.82 -6.66 20.03
N GLY A 504 5.40 -7.10 18.80
CA GLY A 504 5.27 -6.26 17.63
C GLY A 504 6.59 -5.82 17.01
N ILE A 505 7.48 -6.77 16.74
CA ILE A 505 8.80 -6.54 16.12
C ILE A 505 8.78 -6.48 14.60
N ASN A 506 7.66 -6.82 13.98
CA ASN A 506 7.52 -6.78 12.52
C ASN A 506 7.02 -5.41 12.08
N GLY A 507 7.57 -4.91 10.96
CA GLY A 507 7.08 -3.68 10.38
C GLY A 507 5.70 -3.89 9.75
N ILE A 508 4.71 -3.10 10.14
CA ILE A 508 3.37 -3.08 9.53
C ILE A 508 2.95 -1.65 9.24
N THR A 509 1.97 -1.47 8.36
CA THR A 509 1.40 -0.15 8.05
C THR A 509 0.36 0.27 9.10
N VAL A 510 0.04 1.57 9.16
CA VAL A 510 -1.09 2.06 9.99
C VAL A 510 -2.41 1.45 9.50
N TRP A 511 -2.54 1.26 8.18
CA TRP A 511 -3.69 0.62 7.54
C TRP A 511 -3.90 -0.82 8.02
N ASP A 512 -2.84 -1.64 8.00
CA ASP A 512 -2.93 -3.04 8.46
C ASP A 512 -3.22 -3.15 9.95
N LEU A 513 -2.59 -2.29 10.75
CA LEU A 513 -2.88 -2.24 12.18
C LEU A 513 -4.36 -1.89 12.43
N ALA A 514 -4.90 -0.94 11.67
CA ALA A 514 -6.32 -0.58 11.74
C ALA A 514 -7.22 -1.72 11.26
N GLN A 515 -6.85 -2.41 10.18
CA GLN A 515 -7.59 -3.56 9.66
C GLN A 515 -7.72 -4.67 10.69
N GLY A 516 -6.61 -5.09 11.31
CA GLY A 516 -6.62 -6.15 12.32
C GLY A 516 -7.46 -5.80 13.54
N HIS A 517 -7.31 -4.57 14.04
CA HIS A 517 -8.08 -4.10 15.20
C HIS A 517 -9.55 -3.80 14.87
N SER A 518 -9.87 -3.40 13.64
CA SER A 518 -11.25 -3.21 13.17
C SER A 518 -12.06 -4.51 13.28
N THR A 519 -11.47 -5.65 12.98
CA THR A 519 -12.09 -6.96 13.13
C THR A 519 -12.42 -7.27 14.60
N ILE A 520 -11.51 -6.96 15.54
CA ILE A 520 -11.77 -7.13 16.98
C ILE A 520 -12.87 -6.14 17.44
N ALA A 521 -12.80 -4.88 16.99
CA ALA A 521 -13.74 -3.83 17.34
C ALA A 521 -15.15 -4.09 16.79
N ASN A 522 -15.27 -4.86 15.71
CA ASN A 522 -16.52 -5.29 15.06
C ASN A 522 -16.92 -6.72 15.46
N ASP A 523 -16.70 -7.08 16.73
CA ASP A 523 -17.17 -8.34 17.32
C ASP A 523 -16.72 -9.59 16.55
N GLY A 524 -15.54 -9.53 15.93
CA GLY A 524 -14.96 -10.62 15.15
C GLY A 524 -15.46 -10.73 13.71
N VAL A 525 -16.24 -9.77 13.23
CA VAL A 525 -16.65 -9.68 11.83
C VAL A 525 -15.61 -8.87 11.06
N LYS A 526 -14.93 -9.53 10.11
CA LYS A 526 -13.99 -8.88 9.22
C LYS A 526 -14.72 -8.23 8.04
N ASN A 527 -14.47 -6.94 7.85
CA ASN A 527 -14.72 -6.20 6.63
C ASN A 527 -13.40 -5.60 6.16
N THR A 528 -13.07 -5.81 4.90
CA THR A 528 -11.84 -5.24 4.32
C THR A 528 -11.95 -3.72 4.29
N LEU A 529 -10.90 -3.04 4.78
CA LEU A 529 -10.84 -1.58 4.75
C LEU A 529 -10.84 -1.08 3.31
N HIS A 530 -11.61 -0.05 3.06
CA HIS A 530 -11.74 0.55 1.74
C HIS A 530 -11.99 2.05 1.82
N ILE A 531 -11.50 2.77 0.83
CA ILE A 531 -11.68 4.22 0.69
C ILE A 531 -12.66 4.58 -0.43
N VAL A 532 -12.95 3.64 -1.35
CA VAL A 532 -13.92 3.82 -2.43
C VAL A 532 -15.26 3.23 -2.03
N ASP A 533 -16.32 4.02 -2.11
CA ASP A 533 -17.70 3.52 -1.98
C ASP A 533 -18.24 3.08 -3.34
N THR A 534 -18.27 3.98 -4.32
CA THR A 534 -18.85 3.68 -5.64
C THR A 534 -18.19 4.48 -6.76
N VAL A 535 -18.22 3.93 -7.97
CA VAL A 535 -17.84 4.63 -9.22
C VAL A 535 -19.05 4.70 -10.12
N LEU A 536 -19.39 5.89 -10.57
CA LEU A 536 -20.52 6.20 -11.44
C LEU A 536 -20.04 6.71 -12.79
N THR A 537 -20.90 6.68 -13.79
CA THR A 537 -20.70 7.49 -15.01
C THR A 537 -20.64 8.98 -14.65
N SER A 538 -20.07 9.80 -15.52
CA SER A 538 -19.87 11.25 -15.30
C SER A 538 -21.16 11.99 -14.93
N ASP A 539 -22.28 11.60 -15.55
CA ASP A 539 -23.61 12.13 -15.27
C ASP A 539 -24.26 11.56 -14.00
N GLY A 540 -23.59 10.61 -13.32
CA GLY A 540 -24.08 9.94 -12.12
C GLY A 540 -25.26 8.98 -12.35
N SER A 541 -25.65 8.71 -13.61
CA SER A 541 -26.85 7.97 -13.92
C SER A 541 -26.72 6.45 -13.78
N LYS A 542 -25.47 5.93 -13.85
CA LYS A 542 -25.20 4.50 -13.82
C LYS A 542 -24.04 4.17 -12.88
N GLU A 543 -24.26 3.19 -12.02
CA GLU A 543 -23.22 2.59 -11.19
C GLU A 543 -22.39 1.62 -12.02
N LEU A 544 -21.06 1.81 -12.00
CA LEU A 544 -20.08 0.99 -12.70
C LEU A 544 -19.35 0.05 -11.74
N TYR A 545 -19.18 0.50 -10.49
CA TYR A 545 -18.53 -0.26 -9.43
C TYR A 545 -19.11 0.14 -8.08
N LYS A 546 -19.22 -0.80 -7.20
CA LYS A 546 -19.56 -0.62 -5.79
C LYS A 546 -18.73 -1.55 -4.94
N THR A 547 -18.11 -1.02 -3.88
CA THR A 547 -17.36 -1.85 -2.94
C THR A 547 -18.32 -2.77 -2.17
N ALA A 548 -18.02 -4.07 -2.19
CA ALA A 548 -18.84 -5.08 -1.51
C ALA A 548 -18.36 -5.21 -0.05
N GLN A 549 -19.32 -5.23 0.87
CA GLN A 549 -19.04 -5.59 2.27
C GLN A 549 -18.98 -7.10 2.41
N GLU A 550 -17.87 -7.61 3.00
CA GLU A 550 -17.68 -9.06 3.14
C GLU A 550 -18.48 -9.64 4.32
N ASN A 551 -18.58 -8.91 5.44
CA ASN A 551 -19.24 -9.31 6.68
C ASN A 551 -18.87 -10.74 7.13
N GLN A 552 -17.58 -11.08 7.06
CA GLN A 552 -17.10 -12.41 7.39
C GLN A 552 -16.85 -12.56 8.89
N GLN A 553 -17.63 -13.39 9.60
CA GLN A 553 -17.32 -13.75 10.98
C GLN A 553 -16.09 -14.65 11.03
N VAL A 554 -14.98 -14.14 11.55
CA VAL A 554 -13.69 -14.86 11.64
C VAL A 554 -13.34 -15.24 13.09
N PHE A 555 -13.89 -14.54 14.09
CA PHE A 555 -13.72 -14.81 15.50
C PHE A 555 -15.07 -14.81 16.23
N ASP A 556 -15.13 -15.50 17.37
CA ASP A 556 -16.32 -15.46 18.24
C ASP A 556 -16.50 -14.06 18.83
N ALA A 557 -17.73 -13.57 18.84
CA ALA A 557 -18.03 -12.22 19.31
C ALA A 557 -17.68 -12.02 20.80
N ASN A 558 -17.95 -13.03 21.64
CA ASN A 558 -17.68 -12.93 23.07
C ASN A 558 -16.16 -12.93 23.35
N ASP A 559 -15.34 -13.64 22.55
CA ASP A 559 -13.89 -13.59 22.65
C ASP A 559 -13.37 -12.17 22.34
N CYS A 560 -13.93 -11.53 21.30
CA CYS A 560 -13.64 -10.13 20.99
C CYS A 560 -14.08 -9.17 22.10
N HIS A 561 -15.26 -9.38 22.71
CA HIS A 561 -15.74 -8.57 23.84
C HIS A 561 -14.82 -8.70 25.07
N LEU A 562 -14.25 -9.90 25.34
CA LEU A 562 -13.24 -10.08 26.37
C LEU A 562 -11.98 -9.24 26.13
N VAL A 563 -11.50 -9.23 24.89
CA VAL A 563 -10.37 -8.38 24.47
C VAL A 563 -10.71 -6.90 24.60
N GLN A 564 -11.88 -6.47 24.09
CA GLN A 564 -12.38 -5.10 24.22
C GLN A 564 -12.44 -4.66 25.69
N LYS A 565 -12.95 -5.52 26.57
CA LYS A 565 -13.02 -5.25 28.00
C LYS A 565 -11.64 -5.10 28.65
N ALA A 566 -10.69 -5.95 28.27
CA ALA A 566 -9.31 -5.84 28.76
C ALA A 566 -8.63 -4.55 28.28
N MET A 567 -8.87 -4.15 27.01
CA MET A 567 -8.34 -2.92 26.44
C MET A 567 -8.93 -1.66 27.08
N GLN A 568 -10.17 -1.68 27.60
CA GLN A 568 -10.75 -0.55 28.35
C GLN A 568 -9.93 -0.21 29.59
N GLY A 569 -9.26 -1.18 30.22
CA GLY A 569 -8.34 -0.95 31.33
C GLY A 569 -7.20 0.00 30.99
N THR A 570 -6.67 -0.07 29.77
CA THR A 570 -5.58 0.80 29.29
C THR A 570 -5.95 2.27 29.36
N THR A 571 -7.17 2.62 28.96
CA THR A 571 -7.66 4.01 28.88
C THR A 571 -8.28 4.52 30.19
N THR A 572 -8.58 3.61 31.11
CA THR A 572 -9.20 3.95 32.41
C THR A 572 -8.14 4.15 33.49
N TYR A 573 -7.23 3.16 33.70
CA TYR A 573 -6.23 3.16 34.77
C TYR A 573 -4.83 2.70 34.34
N GLY A 574 -4.63 2.35 33.06
CA GLY A 574 -3.40 1.79 32.52
C GLY A 574 -2.50 2.83 31.85
N THR A 575 -1.83 2.42 30.77
CA THR A 575 -0.80 3.22 30.06
C THR A 575 -1.34 4.47 29.38
N ALA A 576 -2.65 4.56 29.14
CA ALA A 576 -3.34 5.76 28.62
C ALA A 576 -4.47 6.19 29.58
N ALA A 577 -4.18 6.13 30.89
CA ALA A 577 -5.16 6.46 31.91
C ALA A 577 -5.81 7.84 31.71
N GLY A 578 -7.12 7.90 31.92
CA GLY A 578 -7.89 9.14 31.83
C GLY A 578 -8.44 9.47 30.43
N VAL A 579 -8.00 8.81 29.34
CA VAL A 579 -8.55 9.04 27.99
C VAL A 579 -10.05 8.85 27.96
N SER A 580 -10.58 7.73 28.48
CA SER A 580 -12.02 7.49 28.56
C SER A 580 -12.77 8.58 29.33
N THR A 581 -12.18 9.07 30.42
CA THR A 581 -12.79 10.13 31.25
C THR A 581 -12.80 11.46 30.55
N ARG A 582 -11.70 11.84 29.88
CA ARG A 582 -11.61 13.13 29.18
C ARG A 582 -12.52 13.17 27.95
N LEU A 583 -12.66 12.04 27.23
CA LEU A 583 -13.61 11.92 26.11
C LEU A 583 -15.08 11.75 26.57
N GLY A 584 -15.33 11.45 27.86
CA GLY A 584 -16.68 11.17 28.34
C GLY A 584 -17.32 9.92 27.73
N ARG A 585 -16.51 8.96 27.22
CA ARG A 585 -16.95 7.76 26.51
C ARG A 585 -16.13 6.54 26.95
N GLN A 586 -16.71 5.35 26.84
CA GLN A 586 -15.93 4.12 26.94
C GLN A 586 -15.01 4.00 25.71
N VAL A 587 -13.73 3.78 25.96
CA VAL A 587 -12.71 3.56 24.94
C VAL A 587 -11.96 2.27 25.24
N ALA A 588 -11.95 1.34 24.31
CA ALA A 588 -11.00 0.23 24.30
C ALA A 588 -9.74 0.70 23.55
N GLY A 589 -8.57 0.65 24.21
CA GLY A 589 -7.35 1.18 23.60
C GLY A 589 -6.11 0.37 23.95
N LYS A 590 -5.06 0.51 23.16
CA LYS A 590 -3.76 -0.10 23.40
C LYS A 590 -2.64 0.80 22.90
N SER A 591 -1.68 1.08 23.78
CA SER A 591 -0.43 1.77 23.43
C SER A 591 0.60 0.77 22.93
N GLY A 592 1.39 1.18 21.94
CA GLY A 592 2.54 0.47 21.41
C GLY A 592 3.82 1.30 21.55
N THR A 593 4.93 0.63 21.82
CA THR A 593 6.26 1.20 21.76
C THR A 593 7.16 0.13 21.16
N ALA A 594 7.89 0.48 20.14
CA ALA A 594 8.87 -0.40 19.49
C ALA A 594 10.09 -0.60 20.37
N ASN A 595 10.87 -1.64 20.08
CA ASN A 595 12.16 -1.81 20.70
C ASN A 595 13.07 -0.61 20.43
N ASP A 596 13.92 -0.27 21.40
CA ASP A 596 14.81 0.91 21.33
C ASP A 596 14.05 2.21 21.04
N GLU A 597 12.76 2.26 21.38
CA GLU A 597 11.91 3.46 21.26
C GLU A 597 11.86 4.09 19.85
N LYS A 598 11.99 3.26 18.79
CA LYS A 598 12.04 3.69 17.38
C LYS A 598 10.70 4.10 16.80
N ALA A 599 9.63 3.66 17.42
CA ALA A 599 8.26 4.02 17.07
C ALA A 599 7.36 3.99 18.31
N ALA A 600 6.31 4.79 18.26
CA ALA A 600 5.21 4.71 19.22
C ALA A 600 3.88 4.71 18.46
N SER A 601 2.89 4.00 19.01
CA SER A 601 1.56 3.89 18.40
C SER A 601 0.46 3.84 19.44
N PHE A 602 -0.74 4.19 19.03
CA PHE A 602 -1.95 4.03 19.81
C PHE A 602 -3.08 3.58 18.90
N VAL A 603 -3.72 2.48 19.26
CA VAL A 603 -4.98 2.03 18.68
C VAL A 603 -6.06 2.21 19.71
N GLY A 604 -7.13 2.88 19.35
CA GLY A 604 -8.27 3.04 20.23
C GLY A 604 -9.58 3.06 19.45
N TYR A 605 -10.65 2.67 20.11
CA TYR A 605 -11.98 2.70 19.50
C TYR A 605 -13.08 2.82 20.54
N THR A 606 -14.18 3.44 20.11
CA THR A 606 -15.49 3.39 20.73
C THR A 606 -16.34 2.34 19.98
N PRO A 607 -17.56 2.02 20.40
CA PRO A 607 -18.44 1.17 19.59
C PRO A 607 -18.80 1.73 18.20
N GLN A 608 -18.39 2.96 17.87
CA GLN A 608 -18.77 3.69 16.66
C GLN A 608 -17.62 3.94 15.69
N LEU A 609 -16.42 4.19 16.22
CA LEU A 609 -15.28 4.65 15.42
C LEU A 609 -13.98 4.09 16.00
N LEU A 610 -13.17 3.51 15.14
CA LEU A 610 -11.79 3.12 15.41
C LEU A 610 -10.85 4.20 14.86
N ASN A 611 -9.80 4.53 15.63
CA ASN A 611 -8.75 5.44 15.20
C ASN A 611 -7.38 4.92 15.63
N VAL A 612 -6.43 4.98 14.72
CA VAL A 612 -5.04 4.56 14.92
C VAL A 612 -4.12 5.73 14.61
N TRP A 613 -3.13 5.94 15.48
CA TRP A 613 -2.03 6.86 15.25
C TRP A 613 -0.70 6.17 15.52
N ALA A 614 0.28 6.50 14.69
CA ALA A 614 1.67 6.05 14.89
C ALA A 614 2.64 7.19 14.58
N ILE A 615 3.76 7.17 15.29
CA ILE A 615 4.92 8.04 15.03
C ILE A 615 6.18 7.17 14.96
N TRP A 616 7.12 7.53 14.08
CA TRP A 616 8.43 6.88 13.97
C TRP A 616 9.47 7.84 13.42
N ASN A 617 10.73 7.50 13.61
CA ASN A 617 11.85 8.34 13.22
C ASN A 617 12.75 7.60 12.22
N PRO A 618 12.58 7.77 10.89
CA PRO A 618 13.47 7.18 9.91
C PRO A 618 14.74 8.01 9.75
N ALA A 619 15.87 7.32 9.59
CA ALA A 619 17.12 7.91 9.10
C ALA A 619 17.05 8.20 7.60
N GLU A 620 18.03 8.93 7.06
CA GLU A 620 18.16 9.19 5.62
C GLU A 620 18.29 7.91 4.77
N ASP A 621 18.88 6.85 5.33
CA ASP A 621 19.01 5.55 4.67
C ASP A 621 17.77 4.64 4.84
N GLY A 622 16.73 5.14 5.50
CA GLY A 622 15.50 4.41 5.78
C GLY A 622 15.56 3.52 7.03
N SER A 623 16.69 3.43 7.73
CA SER A 623 16.75 2.69 8.99
C SER A 623 15.98 3.40 10.10
N ALA A 624 15.45 2.62 11.06
CA ALA A 624 14.70 3.18 12.17
C ALA A 624 15.65 3.73 13.25
N GLN A 625 15.39 4.96 13.68
CA GLN A 625 16.09 5.65 14.78
C GLN A 625 15.15 5.83 15.99
N GLU A 626 15.75 6.07 17.16
CA GLU A 626 15.01 6.43 18.36
C GLU A 626 14.15 7.69 18.15
N VAL A 627 12.92 7.66 18.62
CA VAL A 627 12.04 8.84 18.70
C VAL A 627 12.41 9.63 19.94
N PRO A 628 12.98 10.83 19.80
CA PRO A 628 13.38 11.61 20.96
C PRO A 628 12.17 12.10 21.76
N SER A 629 12.39 12.40 23.04
CA SER A 629 11.37 13.03 23.87
C SER A 629 11.16 14.49 23.47
N PHE A 630 9.90 14.91 23.34
CA PHE A 630 9.50 16.29 23.05
C PHE A 630 8.22 16.67 23.83
N ALA A 631 8.04 17.96 24.09
CA ALA A 631 6.84 18.60 24.65
C ALA A 631 6.21 17.88 25.88
N GLY A 632 6.99 17.15 26.67
CA GLY A 632 6.51 16.50 27.91
C GLY A 632 5.67 15.23 27.72
N TYR A 633 5.68 14.63 26.52
CA TYR A 633 4.95 13.39 26.23
C TYR A 633 5.63 12.11 26.75
N GLY A 634 6.58 12.25 27.66
CA GLY A 634 7.30 11.13 28.29
C GLY A 634 8.53 10.67 27.52
N VAL A 635 9.12 9.58 27.97
CA VAL A 635 10.26 8.94 27.32
C VAL A 635 9.81 8.49 25.94
N SER A 636 10.58 8.83 24.91
CA SER A 636 10.28 8.50 23.51
C SER A 636 8.90 8.97 23.06
N SER A 637 8.37 9.96 23.71
CA SER A 637 7.08 10.56 23.38
C SER A 637 5.94 9.55 23.20
N THR A 638 5.99 8.44 23.94
CA THR A 638 5.04 7.31 23.83
C THR A 638 3.60 7.72 24.13
N GLY A 639 3.41 8.85 24.83
CA GLY A 639 2.09 9.44 25.07
C GLY A 639 1.53 10.22 23.89
N TYR A 640 2.34 10.62 22.91
CA TYR A 640 1.89 11.49 21.82
C TYR A 640 0.84 10.84 20.90
N PRO A 641 0.97 9.57 20.44
CA PRO A 641 -0.09 8.95 19.65
C PRO A 641 -1.44 8.85 20.37
N SER A 642 -1.44 8.65 21.70
CA SER A 642 -2.69 8.63 22.49
C SER A 642 -3.29 10.04 22.65
N HIS A 643 -2.48 11.09 22.63
CA HIS A 643 -2.92 12.47 22.60
C HIS A 643 -3.57 12.82 21.25
N LEU A 644 -2.94 12.47 20.12
CA LEU A 644 -3.52 12.63 18.79
C LEU A 644 -4.87 11.90 18.67
N PHE A 645 -4.94 10.68 19.21
CA PHE A 645 -6.19 9.92 19.27
C PHE A 645 -7.27 10.68 20.05
N GLU A 646 -6.95 11.18 21.23
CA GLU A 646 -7.89 11.88 22.09
C GLU A 646 -8.38 13.17 21.42
N GLU A 647 -7.48 13.95 20.84
CA GLU A 647 -7.79 15.19 20.17
C GLU A 647 -8.71 14.95 18.97
N PHE A 648 -8.36 14.03 18.08
CA PHE A 648 -9.20 13.68 16.93
C PHE A 648 -10.57 13.13 17.36
N MET A 649 -10.62 12.16 18.28
CA MET A 649 -11.89 11.54 18.70
C MET A 649 -12.80 12.52 19.43
N SER A 650 -12.24 13.54 20.09
CA SER A 650 -13.00 14.62 20.71
C SER A 650 -13.76 15.46 19.69
N LEU A 651 -13.14 15.71 18.52
CA LEU A 651 -13.73 16.42 17.40
C LEU A 651 -14.75 15.53 16.66
N ALA A 652 -14.29 14.40 16.16
CA ALA A 652 -15.07 13.49 15.31
C ALA A 652 -16.34 12.92 15.98
N LEU A 653 -16.35 12.80 17.32
CA LEU A 653 -17.50 12.27 18.06
C LEU A 653 -18.28 13.34 18.85
N GLN A 654 -17.98 14.62 18.66
CA GLN A 654 -18.58 15.70 19.46
C GLN A 654 -20.12 15.66 19.48
N ASN A 655 -20.73 15.38 18.35
CA ASN A 655 -22.18 15.38 18.18
C ASN A 655 -22.79 13.97 18.06
N GLN A 656 -21.99 12.92 18.36
CA GLN A 656 -22.43 11.53 18.26
C GLN A 656 -22.99 11.03 19.58
N GLU A 657 -23.96 10.12 19.53
CA GLU A 657 -24.48 9.43 20.71
C GLU A 657 -23.37 8.71 21.47
N VAL A 658 -23.45 8.70 22.79
CA VAL A 658 -22.51 7.93 23.64
C VAL A 658 -22.99 6.49 23.74
N LEU A 659 -22.31 5.59 23.02
CA LEU A 659 -22.56 4.16 23.09
C LEU A 659 -21.62 3.46 24.07
N THR A 660 -22.04 2.30 24.55
CA THR A 660 -21.26 1.43 25.45
C THR A 660 -20.95 0.11 24.80
N PHE A 661 -19.79 -0.49 25.18
CA PHE A 661 -19.45 -1.82 24.73
C PHE A 661 -20.37 -2.88 25.32
N THR A 662 -20.50 -4.00 24.62
CA THR A 662 -21.16 -5.20 25.12
C THR A 662 -20.31 -5.82 26.24
N GLU A 663 -20.91 -6.11 27.38
CA GLU A 663 -20.23 -6.79 28.48
C GLU A 663 -20.00 -8.27 28.14
N PRO A 664 -18.77 -8.78 28.21
CA PRO A 664 -18.47 -10.17 27.91
C PRO A 664 -18.89 -11.10 29.05
N THR A 665 -19.06 -12.37 28.70
CA THR A 665 -19.14 -13.46 29.65
C THR A 665 -17.81 -14.22 29.63
N ASP A 666 -17.07 -14.16 30.75
CA ASP A 666 -15.79 -14.88 30.86
C ASP A 666 -16.03 -16.33 31.33
N ASN A 667 -16.35 -17.18 30.35
CA ASN A 667 -16.63 -18.61 30.56
C ASN A 667 -15.36 -19.48 30.56
N GLY A 668 -14.18 -18.87 30.38
CA GLY A 668 -12.90 -19.57 30.39
C GLY A 668 -12.56 -20.20 31.76
N LYS A 669 -11.62 -21.11 31.76
CA LYS A 669 -11.11 -21.73 33.01
C LYS A 669 -9.89 -20.97 33.52
N ILE A 670 -9.86 -20.77 34.85
CA ILE A 670 -8.67 -20.25 35.52
C ILE A 670 -7.51 -21.21 35.31
N GLY A 671 -6.39 -20.72 34.79
CA GLY A 671 -5.24 -21.53 34.41
C GLY A 671 -5.36 -22.22 33.04
N GLY A 672 -6.41 -21.91 32.27
CA GLY A 672 -6.69 -22.54 30.98
C GLY A 672 -7.34 -23.92 31.09
N PRO A 673 -7.67 -24.56 29.96
CA PRO A 673 -8.37 -25.86 29.97
C PRO A 673 -7.63 -26.98 30.68
N ASP A 674 -6.31 -26.96 30.63
CA ASP A 674 -5.39 -27.96 31.23
C ASP A 674 -4.75 -27.52 32.56
N GLY A 675 -5.01 -26.27 32.98
CA GLY A 675 -4.47 -25.72 34.23
C GLY A 675 -2.99 -25.31 34.16
N THR A 676 -2.40 -25.21 32.94
CA THR A 676 -0.96 -24.92 32.75
C THR A 676 -0.67 -23.43 32.57
N TRP A 677 -1.68 -22.61 32.22
CA TRP A 677 -1.51 -21.19 31.99
C TRP A 677 -1.26 -20.41 33.26
N GLY A 678 -0.26 -19.56 33.26
CA GLY A 678 0.11 -18.70 34.36
C GLY A 678 0.55 -19.50 35.60
N THR A 679 -0.02 -19.17 36.79
CA THR A 679 0.30 -19.85 38.06
C THR A 679 -0.51 -21.11 38.30
N GLY A 680 -1.40 -21.48 37.36
CA GLY A 680 -2.34 -22.59 37.47
C GLY A 680 -3.49 -22.34 38.46
N ALA A 681 -4.49 -23.22 38.45
CA ALA A 681 -5.72 -23.05 39.23
C ALA A 681 -5.52 -23.09 40.75
N GLN A 682 -4.56 -23.86 41.25
CA GLN A 682 -4.36 -24.04 42.71
C GLN A 682 -3.78 -22.82 43.44
N LYS A 683 -2.88 -22.06 42.80
CA LYS A 683 -2.28 -20.85 43.39
C LYS A 683 -3.26 -19.65 43.40
N THR A 684 -4.20 -19.64 42.50
CA THR A 684 -5.21 -18.57 42.38
C THR A 684 -6.21 -18.62 43.52
N GLN A 685 -6.64 -19.83 43.95
CA GLN A 685 -7.56 -20.00 45.09
C GLN A 685 -6.96 -19.56 46.43
N THR A 686 -5.66 -19.79 46.64
CA THR A 686 -4.97 -19.40 47.87
C THR A 686 -4.89 -17.87 48.02
N ARG A 687 -4.82 -17.12 46.95
CA ARG A 687 -4.71 -15.65 46.99
C ARG A 687 -6.05 -14.95 47.15
N GLN A 688 -7.14 -15.48 46.58
CA GLN A 688 -8.50 -14.96 46.82
C GLN A 688 -8.93 -15.12 48.28
N SER A 689 -8.36 -16.11 48.98
CA SER A 689 -8.62 -16.33 50.43
C SER A 689 -7.79 -15.42 51.35
N GLN A 690 -6.75 -14.75 50.85
CA GLN A 690 -5.88 -13.85 51.61
C GLN A 690 -6.17 -12.38 51.48
N GLU A 691 -7.02 -11.94 50.57
CA GLU A 691 -7.30 -10.53 50.25
C GLU A 691 -8.60 -9.98 50.83
N ALA A 692 -9.19 -10.58 51.85
CA ALA A 692 -10.22 -9.97 52.66
C ALA A 692 -9.61 -9.45 53.96
N PRO A 693 -9.31 -8.14 54.13
CA PRO A 693 -9.04 -7.62 55.48
C PRO A 693 -10.34 -7.72 56.26
N LYS A 694 -10.32 -8.48 57.34
CA LYS A 694 -11.33 -8.38 58.40
C LYS A 694 -11.25 -6.98 58.97
N VAL A 695 -12.25 -6.18 58.72
CA VAL A 695 -12.57 -5.01 59.53
C VAL A 695 -13.11 -5.59 60.85
N GLU A 696 -12.34 -5.52 61.90
CA GLU A 696 -12.84 -5.70 63.26
C GLU A 696 -13.70 -4.49 63.62
N GLU A 697 -14.98 -4.77 63.70
CA GLU A 697 -15.99 -3.86 64.20
C GLU A 697 -15.86 -3.81 65.70
N ASN A 698 -15.24 -2.74 66.25
CA ASN A 698 -15.25 -2.43 67.67
C ASN A 698 -16.51 -1.63 67.97
N THR A 699 -17.51 -2.35 68.48
CA THR A 699 -18.73 -1.81 69.03
C THR A 699 -18.44 -1.32 70.43
N GLU A 700 -18.33 -0.01 70.63
CA GLU A 700 -18.58 0.60 71.94
C GLU A 700 -19.81 1.51 71.86
N GLN A 701 -20.82 1.03 72.55
CA GLN A 701 -22.12 1.64 72.77
C GLN A 701 -22.01 2.74 73.80
N THR A 702 -22.39 4.00 73.46
CA THR A 702 -23.00 4.90 74.44
C THR A 702 -24.01 5.80 73.75
N THR A 703 -25.23 5.69 74.17
CA THR A 703 -26.43 6.49 73.81
C THR A 703 -26.51 7.82 74.56
N PRO A 704 -27.50 8.64 74.34
CA PRO A 704 -27.37 10.05 74.02
C PRO A 704 -28.02 10.94 75.09
N ASP A 705 -27.83 12.21 74.99
CA ASP A 705 -28.95 13.12 75.06
C ASP A 705 -28.54 14.59 74.83
N PRO A 706 -29.49 15.47 74.56
CA PRO A 706 -29.33 16.61 73.66
C PRO A 706 -29.27 17.94 74.45
N THR A 707 -28.98 18.94 73.73
CA THR A 707 -29.52 20.31 73.81
C THR A 707 -28.53 21.45 73.64
N GLN A 708 -28.95 22.31 72.81
CA GLN A 708 -28.83 23.80 72.82
C GLN A 708 -27.54 24.50 72.41
N ASN A 709 -27.65 25.03 71.27
CA ASN A 709 -27.80 26.46 70.96
C ASN A 709 -26.62 27.39 71.08
N SER A 710 -26.48 28.12 70.02
CA SER A 710 -26.22 29.52 69.88
C SER A 710 -24.81 30.03 69.69
N ASP A 711 -24.69 30.58 68.52
CA ASP A 711 -24.26 31.93 68.19
C ASP A 711 -22.82 32.44 68.42
N GLN A 712 -22.41 33.00 67.31
CA GLN A 712 -21.67 34.26 67.20
C GLN A 712 -20.14 34.30 67.14
N ASN A 713 -19.71 34.60 65.95
CA ASN A 713 -18.96 35.78 65.59
C ASN A 713 -17.52 36.01 66.06
N SER A 714 -16.76 36.40 65.11
CA SER A 714 -15.75 37.49 65.08
C SER A 714 -14.26 37.11 65.19
N ALA A 715 -13.67 37.36 64.07
CA ALA A 715 -12.53 38.25 63.84
C ALA A 715 -11.31 38.21 64.77
N GLY A 716 -10.16 38.17 64.15
CA GLY A 716 -9.02 38.91 64.72
C GLY A 716 -7.67 38.29 64.49
N ASN A 717 -7.00 38.77 63.56
CA ASN A 717 -5.63 39.29 63.48
C ASN A 717 -4.60 38.89 64.51
N GLY A 718 -3.33 38.74 63.99
CA GLY A 718 -2.08 39.08 64.66
C GLY A 718 -1.07 37.95 64.68
N ASP A 719 -0.10 37.95 63.87
CA ASP A 719 1.20 38.65 63.88
C ASP A 719 2.21 38.15 64.95
N GLY A 720 3.46 37.95 64.49
CA GLY A 720 4.67 37.87 65.29
C GLY A 720 5.18 36.46 65.53
N GLY A 721 6.30 36.05 65.09
CA GLY A 721 7.62 36.64 65.09
C GLY A 721 8.62 35.67 65.70
N ASN A 722 9.60 35.40 64.92
CA ASN A 722 11.01 35.38 65.28
C ASN A 722 11.69 34.22 66.00
N SER A 723 12.81 33.84 65.36
CA SER A 723 14.17 33.47 65.89
C SER A 723 14.37 32.15 66.58
N GLY A 724 15.33 31.44 66.08
CA GLY A 724 16.73 31.42 66.42
C GLY A 724 17.22 30.00 66.40
N ASP A 725 18.18 29.77 65.64
CA ASP A 725 19.61 29.66 66.00
C ASP A 725 20.13 28.24 66.30
N GLY A 726 21.21 27.89 65.66
CA GLY A 726 22.39 27.30 66.34
C GLY A 726 22.88 25.97 65.81
N GLY A 727 24.01 26.07 65.09
CA GLY A 727 25.21 25.26 65.34
C GLY A 727 25.32 23.98 64.53
N ASP A 728 26.22 23.81 63.77
CA ASP A 728 27.69 24.02 63.55
C ASP A 728 28.40 22.67 63.43
N SER A 729 29.45 22.68 62.59
CA SER A 729 30.65 21.81 62.47
C SER A 729 30.48 20.47 61.78
N GLY A 730 31.27 20.11 60.90
CA GLY A 730 32.61 20.45 60.40
C GLY A 730 33.13 19.31 59.58
N ASN A 731 33.67 19.59 58.49
CA ASN A 731 35.09 19.64 58.07
C ASN A 731 35.72 18.34 57.59
N ASN A 732 36.53 18.59 56.56
CA ASN A 732 37.70 17.91 55.97
C ASN A 732 37.39 16.97 54.79
N GLY A 733 37.98 17.15 53.63
CA GLY A 733 39.25 17.80 53.24
C GLY A 733 40.07 16.85 52.37
N GLY A 734 40.69 17.32 51.33
CA GLY A 734 41.76 16.67 50.61
C GLY A 734 41.56 16.57 49.12
N ASP A 735 41.94 17.55 48.38
CA ASP A 735 43.18 17.86 47.61
C ASP A 735 43.74 16.69 46.76
N ASN A 736 43.85 16.90 45.47
CA ASN A 736 45.12 17.19 44.73
C ASN A 736 44.88 17.04 43.21
N SER A 737 44.93 18.10 42.44
CA SER A 737 46.03 18.68 41.67
C SER A 737 46.61 17.84 40.52
N GLY A 738 46.75 18.52 39.38
CA GLY A 738 47.77 18.38 38.36
C GLY A 738 47.20 18.37 36.96
N ASP A 739 47.22 19.39 36.24
CA ASP A 739 48.25 20.28 35.66
C ASP A 739 48.52 19.91 34.18
N GLY A 740 48.60 20.93 33.37
CA GLY A 740 49.34 21.07 32.15
C GLY A 740 48.52 20.94 30.86
N GLY A 741 48.39 21.91 30.03
CA GLY A 741 49.02 23.17 29.77
C GLY A 741 49.01 23.45 28.27
N ASN A 742 48.71 24.68 27.93
CA ASN A 742 49.32 25.42 26.80
C ASN A 742 48.90 25.05 25.36
N GLY A 743 48.45 25.92 24.56
CA GLY A 743 48.84 27.25 24.10
C GLY A 743 48.38 27.34 22.65
N GLY A 744 47.84 28.35 22.19
CA GLY A 744 48.30 29.61 21.81
C GLY A 744 47.72 30.03 20.47
N ASN A 745 47.06 31.16 20.45
CA ASN A 745 47.27 32.33 19.58
C ASN A 745 47.18 32.12 18.05
N SER A 746 46.52 32.94 17.25
CA SER A 746 46.36 34.40 17.18
C SER A 746 45.48 34.77 15.96
N SER A 747 44.61 35.70 16.17
CA SER A 747 44.42 36.97 15.47
C SER A 747 44.41 37.04 13.94
N GLY A 748 43.45 37.81 13.45
CA GLY A 748 43.51 38.49 12.18
C GLY A 748 42.18 39.04 11.71
N ASP A 749 41.91 40.26 12.15
CA ASP A 749 41.07 41.31 11.60
C ASP A 749 41.00 41.35 10.06
N ASN A 750 39.88 41.71 9.47
CA ASN A 750 39.59 43.08 8.99
C ASN A 750 38.30 43.15 8.17
N SER A 751 37.41 43.97 8.64
CA SER A 751 36.64 45.08 8.03
C SER A 751 36.49 45.16 6.51
N GLY A 752 35.29 45.55 6.10
CA GLY A 752 35.05 46.32 4.88
C GLY A 752 33.61 46.31 4.42
N ASP A 753 32.93 47.38 4.81
CA ASP A 753 31.73 48.00 4.23
C ASP A 753 31.61 47.88 2.69
N ASP A 754 30.45 47.81 2.10
CA ASP A 754 29.70 48.98 1.61
C ASP A 754 28.41 48.58 0.81
N GLN A 755 27.33 49.21 1.15
CA GLN A 755 26.18 49.73 0.43
C GLN A 755 26.04 49.46 -1.09
N SER A 756 24.91 49.13 -1.61
CA SER A 756 23.77 49.97 -1.97
C SER A 756 23.02 49.47 -3.23
N ASN A 757 21.71 49.58 -3.12
CA ASN A 757 20.74 50.01 -4.12
C ASN A 757 20.53 49.30 -5.47
N GLY A 758 19.25 48.97 -5.72
CA GLY A 758 18.49 49.57 -6.80
C GLY A 758 17.64 48.63 -7.64
N ALA A 759 16.42 48.70 -7.35
CA ALA A 759 15.25 48.58 -8.20
C ALA A 759 15.45 48.32 -9.70
N GLN A 760 14.76 47.31 -10.21
CA GLN A 760 13.65 47.36 -11.17
C GLN A 760 12.99 46.01 -11.30
#